data_b3cfed693f0fffa3224a9c904e8f8400
#
_entry.id   b3cfed693f0fffa3224a9c904e8f8400
#
_cell.length_a   1.000
_cell.length_b   1.000
_cell.length_c   1.000
_cell.angle_alpha   90.00
_cell.angle_beta   90.00
_cell.angle_gamma   90.00
#
_symmetry.space_group_name_H-M   'P 1'
#
loop_
_entity.id
_entity.type
_entity.pdbx_description
1 polymer ?
#
loop_
_entity_poly.entity_id
_entity_poly.type
_entity_poly.pdbx_seq_one_letter_code
_entity_poly.pdbx_strand_id
1 'polypeptide(L)'
;MSFELFNLLPAVYRIRDGQLAQTMTLLTPAEQTQLTTLQNQTTPLTTQQQSELDALLAKASRGPLESLLLLIQEQIAAVDYDLGQLYDDQFIETCAPWVIPYIGDLIGYQSVSGIASSIDNPRSEVAETISLRRRKGTVLVLEQLARDATGWGAHAVEFFQILADTQYMNHPRLFNHYAPDLRRWQPGLYMDSGFDRTAHTVDVRSISAPTLVPLRSRYNIQNIGIFLWSLSAYPITAAAATPCATNAAHGQLCYRFSSLGMDIPLFHPAVSLGEDITALAAPVNVPDRLRRRVLCDDIQRGVGAGYYGTSLELYLGGNLLNPYQILVADLAGPDGSWANLPGSGGNYTAAIDPELGRIALSPSAPAGPLTVTYNYGFNANMGGGEYARAANFVVTNPELIVAYPDPSFIDLQHAIAQAISLLAANGQAAVEMAGSQTFAMTGPLVIDLPQGATLELRSADPARGTLILDGEIVVSGDQNSTFTLNGLLVAAGPGMTPATATSMLHVPALRPDGSPNQLGNLNLTDCTLVPGWSVQTDGTPNNPTAPAIKIDASAVTVAIATSIVGAIQVGEFSTVSLKDSILDATDPTIVAYSATDGASGGAPLTMHGTTVVGMVHATVLTMISNSILWGALPPPPNPPPTTPPIFTWPSALVADRKQQGCVRFSFLPYNAVVPRPYECVERTLASPQPYFASLRYGHPAYMKLLACTDDSIRRGAHNGSEMGAFHSLLAPQRESDLKIRMTEYLPVGLEFGLIYQN
;
A
#
# COMPACT_ATOMS: atom_id res chain seq x y z
N MET A 1 -31.84 -15.86 -18.19
CA MET A 1 -32.17 -16.35 -19.57
C MET A 1 -32.64 -15.13 -20.33
N SER A 2 -31.88 -14.64 -21.30
CA SER A 2 -32.32 -13.53 -22.16
C SER A 2 -33.42 -14.07 -23.09
N PHE A 3 -34.67 -13.75 -22.79
CA PHE A 3 -35.80 -13.97 -23.70
C PHE A 3 -35.67 -13.00 -24.86
N GLU A 4 -35.37 -13.52 -26.06
CA GLU A 4 -35.44 -12.71 -27.27
C GLU A 4 -36.88 -12.48 -27.67
N LEU A 5 -37.39 -11.28 -27.42
CA LEU A 5 -38.80 -10.89 -27.72
C LEU A 5 -39.19 -11.17 -29.17
N PHE A 6 -38.26 -11.00 -30.10
CA PHE A 6 -38.50 -11.26 -31.50
C PHE A 6 -38.85 -12.74 -31.80
N ASN A 7 -38.26 -13.67 -31.01
CA ASN A 7 -38.51 -15.10 -31.17
C ASN A 7 -39.92 -15.53 -30.65
N LEU A 8 -40.58 -14.69 -29.82
CA LEU A 8 -41.95 -14.91 -29.37
C LEU A 8 -43.00 -14.56 -30.45
N LEU A 9 -42.59 -13.81 -31.48
CA LEU A 9 -43.53 -13.49 -32.57
C LEU A 9 -43.86 -14.69 -33.42
N PRO A 10 -45.12 -14.77 -33.95
CA PRO A 10 -45.47 -15.76 -34.95
C PRO A 10 -44.54 -15.71 -36.17
N ALA A 11 -44.17 -16.88 -36.73
CA ALA A 11 -43.21 -17.01 -37.80
C ALA A 11 -43.50 -16.11 -39.04
N VAL A 12 -44.75 -15.84 -39.33
CA VAL A 12 -45.15 -14.97 -40.43
C VAL A 12 -44.61 -13.54 -40.31
N TYR A 13 -44.58 -12.99 -39.10
CA TYR A 13 -44.03 -11.65 -38.87
C TYR A 13 -42.53 -11.64 -38.96
N ARG A 14 -41.84 -12.67 -38.43
CA ARG A 14 -40.39 -12.82 -38.52
C ARG A 14 -39.90 -12.97 -39.97
N ILE A 15 -40.62 -13.79 -40.79
CA ILE A 15 -40.32 -13.97 -42.20
C ILE A 15 -40.52 -12.67 -42.99
N ARG A 16 -41.60 -11.93 -42.70
CA ARG A 16 -41.87 -10.64 -43.36
C ARG A 16 -40.84 -9.58 -43.00
N ASP A 17 -40.41 -9.52 -41.73
CA ASP A 17 -39.40 -8.61 -41.25
C ASP A 17 -38.03 -8.91 -41.93
N GLY A 18 -37.65 -10.19 -42.00
CA GLY A 18 -36.44 -10.61 -42.73
C GLY A 18 -36.48 -10.29 -44.21
N GLN A 19 -37.67 -10.30 -44.87
CA GLN A 19 -37.83 -9.84 -46.24
C GLN A 19 -37.67 -8.32 -46.37
N LEU A 20 -38.16 -7.54 -45.40
CA LEU A 20 -37.97 -6.11 -45.34
C LEU A 20 -36.50 -5.73 -45.10
N ALA A 21 -35.78 -6.49 -44.29
CA ALA A 21 -34.35 -6.30 -44.08
C ALA A 21 -33.52 -6.38 -45.38
N GLN A 22 -33.95 -7.19 -46.35
CA GLN A 22 -33.29 -7.30 -47.66
C GLN A 22 -33.55 -6.08 -48.57
N THR A 23 -34.62 -5.31 -48.30
CA THR A 23 -35.02 -4.18 -49.14
C THR A 23 -34.76 -2.82 -48.48
N MET A 24 -34.66 -2.77 -47.17
CA MET A 24 -34.44 -1.58 -46.38
C MET A 24 -33.24 -1.77 -45.47
N THR A 25 -32.16 -1.07 -45.71
CA THR A 25 -31.00 -1.10 -44.82
C THR A 25 -31.18 -0.12 -43.64
N LEU A 26 -30.95 -0.61 -42.44
CA LEU A 26 -30.99 0.19 -41.18
C LEU A 26 -29.63 0.84 -40.91
N LEU A 27 -28.61 0.63 -41.71
CA LEU A 27 -27.31 1.24 -41.58
C LEU A 27 -27.35 2.69 -42.04
N THR A 28 -26.76 3.58 -41.27
CA THR A 28 -26.50 4.96 -41.70
C THR A 28 -25.49 5.00 -42.85
N PRO A 29 -25.44 6.08 -43.66
CA PRO A 29 -24.46 6.19 -44.75
C PRO A 29 -22.99 6.04 -44.30
N ALA A 30 -22.68 6.49 -43.08
CA ALA A 30 -21.36 6.35 -42.48
C ALA A 30 -21.04 4.87 -42.14
N GLU A 31 -21.98 4.18 -41.50
CA GLU A 31 -21.85 2.74 -41.17
C GLU A 31 -21.78 1.85 -42.45
N GLN A 32 -22.48 2.21 -43.52
CA GLN A 32 -22.36 1.52 -44.80
C GLN A 32 -20.96 1.66 -45.40
N THR A 33 -20.38 2.86 -45.31
CA THR A 33 -19.02 3.12 -45.77
C THR A 33 -18.02 2.34 -44.91
N GLN A 34 -18.21 2.32 -43.59
CA GLN A 34 -17.38 1.55 -42.67
C GLN A 34 -17.46 0.04 -42.96
N LEU A 35 -18.67 -0.51 -43.15
CA LEU A 35 -18.89 -1.91 -43.51
C LEU A 35 -18.15 -2.29 -44.80
N THR A 36 -18.30 -1.48 -45.86
CA THR A 36 -17.62 -1.72 -47.14
C THR A 36 -16.10 -1.61 -47.02
N THR A 37 -15.59 -0.73 -46.16
CA THR A 37 -14.17 -0.58 -45.90
C THR A 37 -13.61 -1.82 -45.21
N LEU A 38 -14.27 -2.27 -44.15
CA LEU A 38 -13.86 -3.47 -43.39
C LEU A 38 -13.96 -4.75 -44.25
N GLN A 39 -15.00 -4.89 -45.07
CA GLN A 39 -15.15 -6.05 -45.99
C GLN A 39 -14.12 -6.10 -47.12
N ASN A 40 -13.63 -4.96 -47.55
CA ASN A 40 -12.64 -4.86 -48.63
C ASN A 40 -11.20 -4.83 -48.17
N GLN A 41 -10.97 -4.91 -46.86
CA GLN A 41 -9.63 -4.90 -46.27
C GLN A 41 -8.88 -6.18 -46.61
N THR A 42 -7.71 -6.04 -47.24
CA THR A 42 -6.89 -7.19 -47.70
C THR A 42 -5.94 -7.72 -46.61
N THR A 43 -5.77 -6.99 -45.53
CA THR A 43 -5.01 -7.40 -44.33
C THR A 43 -5.92 -8.13 -43.35
N PRO A 44 -5.41 -9.10 -42.57
CA PRO A 44 -6.20 -9.73 -41.51
C PRO A 44 -6.79 -8.68 -40.57
N LEU A 45 -8.09 -8.78 -40.30
CA LEU A 45 -8.80 -7.88 -39.41
C LEU A 45 -8.30 -8.10 -37.96
N THR A 46 -8.15 -7.04 -37.19
CA THR A 46 -7.94 -7.15 -35.76
C THR A 46 -9.19 -7.70 -35.09
N THR A 47 -9.06 -8.24 -33.87
CA THR A 47 -10.19 -8.76 -33.08
C THR A 47 -11.30 -7.71 -32.89
N GLN A 48 -10.92 -6.44 -32.70
CA GLN A 48 -11.87 -5.33 -32.60
C GLN A 48 -12.57 -5.04 -33.91
N GLN A 49 -11.83 -4.97 -35.01
CA GLN A 49 -12.39 -4.79 -36.36
C GLN A 49 -13.31 -5.96 -36.78
N GLN A 50 -12.98 -7.17 -36.35
CA GLN A 50 -13.85 -8.33 -36.57
C GLN A 50 -15.14 -8.19 -35.76
N SER A 51 -15.07 -7.78 -34.51
CA SER A 51 -16.24 -7.50 -33.66
C SER A 51 -17.12 -6.38 -34.21
N GLU A 52 -16.52 -5.30 -34.73
CA GLU A 52 -17.24 -4.21 -35.40
C GLU A 52 -17.90 -4.68 -36.70
N LEU A 53 -17.21 -5.49 -37.51
CA LEU A 53 -17.74 -6.07 -38.72
C LEU A 53 -18.95 -6.96 -38.40
N ASP A 54 -18.84 -7.84 -37.40
CA ASP A 54 -19.90 -8.73 -36.99
C ASP A 54 -21.12 -7.95 -36.45
N ALA A 55 -20.89 -6.88 -35.71
CA ALA A 55 -21.95 -5.99 -35.23
C ALA A 55 -22.67 -5.25 -36.35
N LEU A 56 -21.93 -4.74 -37.37
CA LEU A 56 -22.49 -4.08 -38.54
C LEU A 56 -23.25 -5.05 -39.41
N LEU A 57 -22.74 -6.27 -39.61
CA LEU A 57 -23.44 -7.35 -40.37
C LEU A 57 -24.72 -7.78 -39.67
N ALA A 58 -24.67 -7.94 -38.34
CA ALA A 58 -25.85 -8.23 -37.52
C ALA A 58 -26.90 -7.12 -37.65
N LYS A 59 -26.48 -5.84 -37.61
CA LYS A 59 -27.40 -4.70 -37.79
C LYS A 59 -27.95 -4.63 -39.21
N ALA A 60 -27.14 -4.95 -40.23
CA ALA A 60 -27.57 -4.98 -41.62
C ALA A 60 -28.58 -6.08 -41.93
N SER A 61 -28.52 -7.19 -41.22
CA SER A 61 -29.40 -8.36 -41.44
C SER A 61 -30.75 -8.25 -40.70
N ARG A 62 -30.89 -7.28 -39.78
CA ARG A 62 -32.11 -7.09 -38.96
C ARG A 62 -33.15 -6.29 -39.71
N GLY A 63 -34.41 -6.68 -39.54
CA GLY A 63 -35.55 -5.92 -40.01
C GLY A 63 -35.95 -4.79 -39.04
N PRO A 64 -36.81 -3.87 -39.48
CA PRO A 64 -37.25 -2.77 -38.66
C PRO A 64 -38.04 -3.20 -37.39
N LEU A 65 -38.80 -4.30 -37.48
CA LEU A 65 -39.57 -4.83 -36.33
C LEU A 65 -38.62 -5.49 -35.31
N GLU A 66 -37.66 -6.26 -35.78
CA GLU A 66 -36.63 -6.83 -34.90
C GLU A 66 -35.84 -5.76 -34.20
N SER A 67 -35.41 -4.69 -34.87
CA SER A 67 -34.68 -3.59 -34.27
C SER A 67 -35.51 -2.81 -33.22
N LEU A 68 -36.82 -2.62 -33.47
CA LEU A 68 -37.72 -2.01 -32.49
C LEU A 68 -37.87 -2.90 -31.24
N LEU A 69 -38.01 -4.21 -31.44
CA LEU A 69 -38.16 -5.14 -30.31
C LEU A 69 -36.85 -5.28 -29.52
N LEU A 70 -35.70 -5.15 -30.14
CA LEU A 70 -34.42 -5.11 -29.44
C LEU A 70 -34.29 -3.88 -28.51
N LEU A 71 -34.72 -2.70 -28.96
CA LEU A 71 -34.78 -1.51 -28.12
C LEU A 71 -35.70 -1.70 -26.89
N ILE A 72 -36.86 -2.34 -27.11
CA ILE A 72 -37.79 -2.70 -26.02
C ILE A 72 -37.13 -3.73 -25.09
N GLN A 73 -36.43 -4.70 -25.67
CA GLN A 73 -35.74 -5.75 -24.89
C GLN A 73 -34.61 -5.18 -24.01
N GLU A 74 -33.87 -4.17 -24.50
CA GLU A 74 -32.88 -3.47 -23.67
C GLU A 74 -33.52 -2.82 -22.44
N GLN A 75 -34.71 -2.21 -22.60
CA GLN A 75 -35.41 -1.62 -21.46
C GLN A 75 -35.96 -2.71 -20.51
N ILE A 76 -36.43 -3.83 -21.04
CA ILE A 76 -36.88 -4.97 -20.22
C ILE A 76 -35.67 -5.59 -19.50
N ALA A 77 -34.51 -5.70 -20.14
CA ALA A 77 -33.30 -6.20 -19.49
C ALA A 77 -32.85 -5.31 -18.32
N ALA A 78 -33.00 -3.99 -18.44
CA ALA A 78 -32.74 -3.06 -17.33
C ALA A 78 -33.71 -3.30 -16.15
N VAL A 79 -35.01 -3.48 -16.44
CA VAL A 79 -36.01 -3.79 -15.41
C VAL A 79 -35.77 -5.17 -14.77
N ASP A 80 -35.36 -6.16 -15.56
CA ASP A 80 -35.04 -7.52 -15.05
C ASP A 80 -33.80 -7.47 -14.13
N TYR A 81 -32.78 -6.67 -14.51
CA TYR A 81 -31.63 -6.39 -13.65
C TYR A 81 -32.04 -5.71 -12.34
N ASP A 82 -32.89 -4.69 -12.40
CA ASP A 82 -33.38 -3.98 -11.20
C ASP A 82 -34.21 -4.90 -10.30
N LEU A 83 -35.01 -5.81 -10.88
CA LEU A 83 -35.74 -6.82 -10.12
C LEU A 83 -34.81 -7.85 -9.46
N GLY A 84 -33.76 -8.26 -10.17
CA GLY A 84 -32.71 -9.09 -9.59
C GLY A 84 -32.02 -8.40 -8.42
N GLN A 85 -31.63 -7.14 -8.61
CA GLN A 85 -31.03 -6.34 -7.55
C GLN A 85 -31.98 -6.15 -6.36
N LEU A 86 -33.28 -5.90 -6.59
CA LEU A 86 -34.27 -5.80 -5.53
C LEU A 86 -34.40 -7.08 -4.70
N TYR A 87 -34.20 -8.25 -5.32
CA TYR A 87 -34.17 -9.52 -4.60
C TYR A 87 -32.90 -9.64 -3.76
N ASP A 88 -31.74 -9.33 -4.35
CA ASP A 88 -30.44 -9.36 -3.67
C ASP A 88 -30.37 -8.37 -2.50
N ASP A 89 -31.05 -7.24 -2.61
CA ASP A 89 -31.16 -6.21 -1.57
C ASP A 89 -31.94 -6.65 -0.32
N GLN A 90 -32.59 -7.80 -0.35
CA GLN A 90 -33.24 -8.37 0.84
C GLN A 90 -32.26 -9.11 1.77
N PHE A 91 -31.05 -9.41 1.31
CA PHE A 91 -30.06 -10.18 2.05
C PHE A 91 -28.82 -9.33 2.32
N ILE A 92 -28.37 -9.35 3.58
CA ILE A 92 -27.23 -8.55 4.00
C ILE A 92 -25.95 -8.93 3.24
N GLU A 93 -25.83 -10.18 2.79
CA GLU A 93 -24.67 -10.71 2.07
C GLU A 93 -24.54 -10.14 0.66
N THR A 94 -25.67 -9.94 -0.04
CA THR A 94 -25.72 -9.59 -1.47
C THR A 94 -26.23 -8.18 -1.75
N CYS A 95 -26.87 -7.51 -0.78
CA CYS A 95 -27.48 -6.20 -0.97
C CYS A 95 -26.47 -5.14 -1.43
N ALA A 96 -26.95 -4.13 -2.13
CA ALA A 96 -26.16 -2.95 -2.47
C ALA A 96 -25.73 -2.18 -1.19
N PRO A 97 -24.55 -1.52 -1.17
CA PRO A 97 -24.03 -0.83 0.03
C PRO A 97 -25.00 0.19 0.65
N TRP A 98 -25.81 0.87 -0.17
CA TRP A 98 -26.78 1.85 0.30
C TRP A 98 -27.98 1.23 1.05
N VAL A 99 -28.24 -0.07 0.90
CA VAL A 99 -29.34 -0.81 1.57
C VAL A 99 -28.96 -1.22 2.98
N ILE A 100 -27.67 -1.40 3.27
CA ILE A 100 -27.18 -1.88 4.56
C ILE A 100 -27.76 -1.12 5.76
N PRO A 101 -27.82 0.23 5.77
CA PRO A 101 -28.43 0.96 6.88
C PRO A 101 -29.92 0.61 7.10
N TYR A 102 -30.67 0.36 6.04
CA TYR A 102 -32.10 0.00 6.14
C TYR A 102 -32.28 -1.39 6.76
N ILE A 103 -31.46 -2.37 6.36
CA ILE A 103 -31.46 -3.69 7.03
C ILE A 103 -31.04 -3.52 8.50
N GLY A 104 -30.05 -2.68 8.76
CA GLY A 104 -29.63 -2.34 10.11
C GLY A 104 -30.77 -1.80 10.97
N ASP A 105 -31.56 -0.85 10.48
CA ASP A 105 -32.70 -0.28 11.17
C ASP A 105 -33.77 -1.34 11.54
N LEU A 106 -34.01 -2.30 10.65
CA LEU A 106 -34.96 -3.40 10.91
C LEU A 106 -34.57 -4.26 12.12
N ILE A 107 -33.26 -4.46 12.35
CA ILE A 107 -32.75 -5.23 13.49
C ILE A 107 -32.34 -4.35 14.67
N GLY A 108 -32.60 -3.03 14.57
CA GLY A 108 -32.27 -2.04 15.59
C GLY A 108 -30.80 -1.74 15.72
N TYR A 109 -30.00 -1.97 14.67
CA TYR A 109 -28.62 -1.50 14.58
C TYR A 109 -28.63 0.02 14.39
N GLN A 110 -27.74 0.72 15.06
CA GLN A 110 -27.51 2.15 14.88
C GLN A 110 -26.05 2.38 14.53
N SER A 111 -25.82 3.04 13.40
CA SER A 111 -24.47 3.47 13.03
C SER A 111 -23.95 4.46 14.08
N VAL A 112 -22.71 4.28 14.52
CA VAL A 112 -22.05 5.15 15.50
C VAL A 112 -21.58 6.44 14.83
N SER A 113 -21.03 6.33 13.63
CA SER A 113 -20.47 7.46 12.90
C SER A 113 -21.29 7.74 11.64
N GLY A 114 -21.61 9.01 11.37
CA GLY A 114 -22.26 9.42 10.12
C GLY A 114 -21.36 9.26 8.88
N ILE A 115 -20.08 9.00 9.08
CA ILE A 115 -19.07 8.75 8.04
C ILE A 115 -18.86 7.23 7.85
N ALA A 116 -19.62 6.40 8.53
CA ALA A 116 -19.47 4.94 8.61
C ALA A 116 -19.41 4.22 7.25
N SER A 117 -20.02 4.77 6.21
CA SER A 117 -19.96 4.19 4.86
C SER A 117 -18.55 4.17 4.25
N SER A 118 -17.60 4.94 4.80
CA SER A 118 -16.21 5.01 4.35
C SER A 118 -15.22 4.35 5.31
N ILE A 119 -15.64 4.02 6.55
CA ILE A 119 -14.70 3.61 7.60
C ILE A 119 -14.47 2.11 7.59
N ASP A 120 -15.47 1.27 7.37
CA ASP A 120 -15.32 -0.17 7.19
C ASP A 120 -16.62 -0.86 6.81
N ASN A 121 -16.58 -2.14 6.73
CA ASN A 121 -17.62 -3.00 6.26
C ASN A 121 -18.86 -2.95 7.20
N PRO A 122 -19.75 -1.93 7.09
CA PRO A 122 -20.94 -1.87 7.92
C PRO A 122 -21.82 -3.10 7.72
N ARG A 123 -21.59 -3.83 6.63
CA ARG A 123 -22.21 -5.11 6.31
C ARG A 123 -21.92 -6.17 7.37
N SER A 124 -20.65 -6.32 7.78
CA SER A 124 -20.23 -7.27 8.81
C SER A 124 -20.87 -6.95 10.17
N GLU A 125 -20.80 -5.69 10.61
CA GLU A 125 -21.43 -5.26 11.85
C GLU A 125 -22.95 -5.52 11.87
N VAL A 126 -23.64 -5.18 10.76
CA VAL A 126 -25.09 -5.41 10.65
C VAL A 126 -25.40 -6.90 10.63
N ALA A 127 -24.69 -7.69 9.84
CA ALA A 127 -24.87 -9.15 9.75
C ALA A 127 -24.76 -9.83 11.13
N GLU A 128 -23.77 -9.41 11.92
CA GLU A 128 -23.49 -10.02 13.23
C GLU A 128 -24.26 -9.41 14.40
N THR A 129 -24.99 -8.31 14.22
CA THR A 129 -25.67 -7.58 15.30
C THR A 129 -26.49 -8.48 16.23
N ILE A 130 -27.27 -9.41 15.68
CA ILE A 130 -28.13 -10.30 16.48
C ILE A 130 -27.27 -11.31 17.26
N SER A 131 -26.24 -11.87 16.63
CA SER A 131 -25.29 -12.81 17.25
C SER A 131 -24.54 -12.14 18.40
N LEU A 132 -24.02 -10.93 18.18
CA LEU A 132 -23.31 -10.13 19.16
C LEU A 132 -24.21 -9.81 20.38
N ARG A 133 -25.46 -9.37 20.14
CA ARG A 133 -26.41 -9.04 21.23
C ARG A 133 -26.81 -10.24 22.06
N ARG A 134 -26.95 -11.42 21.45
CA ARG A 134 -27.25 -12.67 22.18
C ARG A 134 -26.13 -13.12 23.11
N ARG A 135 -24.87 -12.79 22.78
CA ARG A 135 -23.67 -13.16 23.53
C ARG A 135 -23.04 -11.97 24.25
N LYS A 136 -23.78 -10.88 24.44
CA LYS A 136 -23.30 -9.64 25.10
C LYS A 136 -22.64 -9.96 26.45
N GLY A 137 -21.50 -9.35 26.70
CA GLY A 137 -20.73 -9.53 27.93
C GLY A 137 -19.71 -10.68 27.90
N THR A 138 -19.57 -11.39 26.79
CA THR A 138 -18.50 -12.40 26.64
C THR A 138 -17.27 -11.79 25.98
N VAL A 139 -16.09 -12.25 26.39
CA VAL A 139 -14.81 -11.76 25.83
C VAL A 139 -14.70 -12.04 24.32
N LEU A 140 -15.29 -13.13 23.85
CA LEU A 140 -15.36 -13.49 22.43
C LEU A 140 -16.07 -12.40 21.61
N VAL A 141 -17.18 -11.87 22.12
CA VAL A 141 -17.91 -10.79 21.47
C VAL A 141 -17.11 -9.50 21.45
N LEU A 142 -16.42 -9.18 22.55
CA LEU A 142 -15.59 -7.97 22.61
C LEU A 142 -14.43 -8.03 21.60
N GLU A 143 -13.85 -9.21 21.42
CA GLU A 143 -12.79 -9.42 20.42
C GLU A 143 -13.31 -9.30 18.99
N GLN A 144 -14.45 -9.96 18.67
CA GLN A 144 -15.06 -9.84 17.35
C GLN A 144 -15.48 -8.41 17.03
N LEU A 145 -16.12 -7.76 17.98
CA LEU A 145 -16.52 -6.36 17.85
C LEU A 145 -15.33 -5.43 17.57
N ALA A 146 -14.16 -5.72 18.19
CA ALA A 146 -12.95 -4.97 17.94
C ALA A 146 -12.46 -5.14 16.49
N ARG A 147 -12.53 -6.36 15.93
CA ARG A 147 -12.21 -6.63 14.52
C ARG A 147 -13.18 -5.93 13.58
N ASP A 148 -14.48 -6.03 13.84
CA ASP A 148 -15.53 -5.48 12.98
C ASP A 148 -15.49 -3.94 12.94
N ALA A 149 -15.34 -3.30 14.12
CA ALA A 149 -15.32 -1.85 14.22
C ALA A 149 -14.01 -1.21 13.72
N THR A 150 -12.90 -1.94 13.68
CA THR A 150 -11.61 -1.37 13.30
C THR A 150 -11.06 -1.92 11.99
N GLY A 151 -11.47 -3.11 11.55
CA GLY A 151 -10.82 -3.84 10.46
C GLY A 151 -9.41 -4.34 10.80
N TRP A 152 -8.97 -4.21 12.06
CA TRP A 152 -7.65 -4.61 12.52
C TRP A 152 -7.66 -5.98 13.18
N GLY A 153 -6.52 -6.65 13.20
CA GLY A 153 -6.34 -7.84 14.04
C GLY A 153 -6.57 -7.46 15.50
N ALA A 154 -7.35 -8.27 16.23
CA ALA A 154 -7.68 -8.00 17.63
C ALA A 154 -7.61 -9.26 18.47
N HIS A 155 -7.21 -9.12 19.75
CA HIS A 155 -7.28 -10.13 20.76
C HIS A 155 -7.70 -9.53 22.11
N ALA A 156 -8.68 -10.13 22.75
CA ALA A 156 -9.22 -9.65 24.02
C ALA A 156 -8.71 -10.52 25.19
N VAL A 157 -8.17 -9.85 26.22
CA VAL A 157 -7.59 -10.50 27.39
C VAL A 157 -8.30 -10.03 28.66
N GLU A 158 -8.88 -10.96 29.40
CA GLU A 158 -9.37 -10.73 30.75
C GLU A 158 -8.20 -10.87 31.72
N PHE A 159 -7.68 -9.75 32.21
CA PHE A 159 -6.45 -9.78 33.04
C PHE A 159 -6.60 -10.52 34.36
N PHE A 160 -7.83 -10.69 34.88
CA PHE A 160 -8.03 -11.47 36.11
C PHE A 160 -7.54 -12.91 35.97
N GLN A 161 -7.50 -13.48 34.75
CA GLN A 161 -7.05 -14.84 34.50
C GLN A 161 -5.54 -15.03 34.67
N ILE A 162 -4.78 -13.97 34.57
CA ILE A 162 -3.31 -13.98 34.65
C ILE A 162 -2.75 -13.22 35.86
N LEU A 163 -3.61 -12.94 36.84
CA LEU A 163 -3.15 -12.35 38.11
C LEU A 163 -2.53 -13.41 39.02
N ALA A 164 -1.45 -13.04 39.68
CA ALA A 164 -0.85 -13.84 40.74
C ALA A 164 -1.73 -13.75 41.99
N ASP A 165 -2.36 -14.85 42.38
CA ASP A 165 -3.16 -15.01 43.57
C ASP A 165 -2.67 -16.16 44.43
N THR A 166 -2.96 -16.16 45.72
CA THR A 166 -2.74 -17.29 46.61
C THR A 166 -3.89 -18.28 46.44
N GLN A 167 -3.58 -19.54 46.26
CA GLN A 167 -4.60 -20.56 46.12
C GLN A 167 -4.95 -21.23 47.45
N TYR A 168 -6.24 -21.52 47.63
CA TYR A 168 -6.68 -22.38 48.70
C TYR A 168 -6.34 -23.81 48.38
N MET A 169 -5.66 -24.53 49.28
CA MET A 169 -5.11 -25.85 49.03
C MET A 169 -6.17 -26.91 48.63
N ASN A 170 -7.42 -26.78 49.11
CA ASN A 170 -8.50 -27.72 48.76
C ASN A 170 -9.15 -27.40 47.39
N HIS A 171 -8.82 -26.23 46.77
CA HIS A 171 -9.36 -25.85 45.47
C HIS A 171 -8.24 -25.30 44.57
N PRO A 172 -7.20 -26.13 44.25
CA PRO A 172 -6.10 -25.66 43.43
C PRO A 172 -6.56 -25.42 41.98
N ARG A 173 -6.20 -24.28 41.43
CA ARG A 173 -6.37 -23.96 40.00
C ARG A 173 -5.14 -24.44 39.24
N LEU A 174 -5.21 -25.63 38.68
CA LEU A 174 -4.07 -26.30 38.05
C LEU A 174 -3.51 -25.56 36.82
N PHE A 175 -4.29 -24.65 36.24
CA PHE A 175 -3.91 -23.91 35.03
C PHE A 175 -3.32 -22.50 35.30
N ASN A 176 -3.34 -22.07 36.57
CA ASN A 176 -2.69 -20.79 36.93
C ASN A 176 -1.20 -21.07 37.21
N HIS A 177 -0.35 -20.46 36.40
CA HIS A 177 1.09 -20.60 36.53
C HIS A 177 1.66 -19.44 37.35
N TYR A 178 1.97 -19.64 38.61
CA TYR A 178 2.53 -18.64 39.53
C TYR A 178 4.02 -18.37 39.31
N ALA A 179 4.71 -19.28 38.63
CA ALA A 179 6.10 -19.15 38.28
C ALA A 179 6.29 -19.51 36.81
N PRO A 180 7.07 -18.77 36.03
CA PRO A 180 7.37 -19.15 34.66
C PRO A 180 8.15 -20.46 34.63
N ASP A 181 7.68 -21.42 33.86
CA ASP A 181 8.41 -22.67 33.61
C ASP A 181 9.46 -22.41 32.53
N LEU A 182 10.71 -22.27 32.92
CA LEU A 182 11.84 -21.99 32.02
C LEU A 182 12.08 -23.08 30.96
N ARG A 183 11.46 -24.26 31.11
CA ARG A 183 11.49 -25.31 30.08
C ARG A 183 10.50 -25.06 28.96
N ARG A 184 9.54 -24.16 29.15
CA ARG A 184 8.56 -23.72 28.15
C ARG A 184 8.97 -22.34 27.66
N TRP A 185 9.27 -22.24 26.39
CA TRP A 185 9.71 -20.98 25.78
C TRP A 185 8.55 -20.03 25.45
N GLN A 186 7.33 -20.54 25.20
CA GLN A 186 6.18 -19.76 24.75
C GLN A 186 5.79 -18.63 25.73
N PRO A 187 5.67 -18.83 27.04
CA PRO A 187 5.33 -17.72 27.96
C PRO A 187 6.34 -16.56 27.89
N GLY A 188 7.63 -16.89 27.81
CA GLY A 188 8.69 -15.85 27.73
C GLY A 188 8.67 -15.09 26.41
N LEU A 189 8.30 -15.75 25.30
CA LEU A 189 8.24 -15.12 23.99
C LEU A 189 7.12 -14.08 23.85
N TYR A 190 5.99 -14.35 24.51
CA TYR A 190 4.79 -13.51 24.43
C TYR A 190 4.60 -12.60 25.64
N MET A 191 5.61 -12.48 26.52
CA MET A 191 5.55 -11.59 27.67
C MET A 191 5.19 -10.16 27.24
N ASP A 192 4.29 -9.52 27.99
CA ASP A 192 3.76 -8.18 27.73
C ASP A 192 2.96 -8.02 26.42
N SER A 193 2.74 -9.08 25.65
CA SER A 193 1.87 -9.08 24.47
C SER A 193 0.43 -9.49 24.82
N GLY A 194 -0.46 -9.44 23.83
CA GLY A 194 -1.83 -9.97 23.96
C GLY A 194 -1.90 -11.47 24.24
N PHE A 195 -0.84 -12.21 23.98
CA PHE A 195 -0.75 -13.65 24.19
C PHE A 195 0.06 -14.04 25.45
N ASP A 196 0.32 -13.05 26.31
CA ASP A 196 0.99 -13.29 27.59
C ASP A 196 0.13 -14.19 28.51
N ARG A 197 0.74 -15.21 29.05
CA ARG A 197 0.13 -16.15 30.00
C ARG A 197 0.93 -16.25 31.30
N THR A 198 1.85 -15.32 31.53
CA THR A 198 2.61 -15.26 32.77
C THR A 198 1.78 -14.63 33.87
N ALA A 199 2.04 -14.99 35.12
CA ALA A 199 1.34 -14.39 36.25
C ALA A 199 1.90 -13.01 36.59
N HIS A 200 1.01 -12.05 36.75
CA HIS A 200 1.33 -10.65 37.06
C HIS A 200 0.77 -10.22 38.40
N THR A 201 1.43 -9.28 39.07
CA THR A 201 0.92 -8.66 40.30
C THR A 201 -0.20 -7.66 39.98
N VAL A 202 -1.16 -7.54 40.91
CA VAL A 202 -2.30 -6.62 40.75
C VAL A 202 -1.83 -5.17 40.76
N ASP A 203 -2.35 -4.38 39.80
CA ASP A 203 -2.21 -2.93 39.74
C ASP A 203 -3.61 -2.29 39.87
N VAL A 204 -3.84 -1.58 40.95
CA VAL A 204 -5.16 -1.02 41.30
C VAL A 204 -5.53 0.25 40.51
N ARG A 205 -4.66 0.74 39.63
CA ARG A 205 -4.94 1.90 38.80
C ARG A 205 -5.89 1.55 37.65
N SER A 206 -6.67 2.55 37.18
CA SER A 206 -7.55 2.35 36.01
C SER A 206 -6.76 2.12 34.72
N ILE A 207 -7.20 1.16 33.92
CA ILE A 207 -6.63 0.84 32.61
C ILE A 207 -6.94 1.95 31.58
N SER A 208 -8.04 2.68 31.77
CA SER A 208 -8.45 3.76 30.86
C SER A 208 -7.69 5.07 31.10
N ALA A 209 -6.92 5.17 32.20
CA ALA A 209 -6.15 6.37 32.50
C ALA A 209 -4.97 6.53 31.52
N PRO A 210 -4.78 7.72 30.92
CA PRO A 210 -3.65 7.96 30.03
C PRO A 210 -2.35 7.85 30.82
N THR A 211 -1.53 6.85 30.51
CA THR A 211 -0.23 6.65 31.13
C THR A 211 0.87 6.75 30.08
N LEU A 212 1.91 7.52 30.40
CA LEU A 212 3.14 7.57 29.59
C LEU A 212 3.91 6.23 29.58
N VAL A 213 3.54 5.30 30.46
CA VAL A 213 4.16 3.98 30.57
C VAL A 213 3.11 2.92 30.19
N PRO A 214 3.19 2.34 28.99
CA PRO A 214 2.17 1.43 28.47
C PRO A 214 1.92 0.16 29.29
N LEU A 215 2.85 -0.23 30.18
CA LEU A 215 2.79 -1.46 30.97
C LEU A 215 2.12 -1.30 32.34
N ARG A 216 1.83 -0.05 32.75
CA ARG A 216 1.20 0.21 34.05
C ARG A 216 -0.31 0.24 33.92
N SER A 217 -0.99 -0.20 34.97
CA SER A 217 -2.46 -0.19 35.11
C SER A 217 -3.22 -1.27 34.36
N ARG A 218 -2.56 -2.26 33.77
CA ARG A 218 -3.24 -3.34 33.02
C ARG A 218 -3.85 -4.40 33.92
N TYR A 219 -3.05 -4.91 34.85
CA TYR A 219 -3.31 -6.16 35.58
C TYR A 219 -4.20 -5.92 36.78
N ASN A 220 -5.51 -5.96 36.58
CA ASN A 220 -6.51 -5.83 37.64
C ASN A 220 -7.72 -6.73 37.35
N ILE A 221 -8.50 -7.07 38.37
CA ILE A 221 -9.67 -7.97 38.26
C ILE A 221 -10.71 -7.39 37.31
N GLN A 222 -10.95 -6.09 37.36
CA GLN A 222 -11.95 -5.41 36.53
C GLN A 222 -11.48 -5.08 35.11
N ASN A 223 -10.22 -5.30 34.79
CA ASN A 223 -9.64 -4.82 33.56
C ASN A 223 -9.71 -5.87 32.43
N ILE A 224 -10.11 -5.41 31.25
CA ILE A 224 -10.03 -6.14 29.98
C ILE A 224 -9.11 -5.39 29.04
N GLY A 225 -8.11 -6.05 28.49
CA GLY A 225 -7.24 -5.50 27.46
C GLY A 225 -7.73 -5.89 26.07
N ILE A 226 -7.93 -4.91 25.21
CA ILE A 226 -8.16 -5.12 23.78
C ILE A 226 -6.87 -4.81 23.06
N PHE A 227 -6.15 -5.84 22.64
CA PHE A 227 -4.92 -5.74 21.89
C PHE A 227 -5.25 -5.63 20.41
N LEU A 228 -4.66 -4.63 19.74
CA LEU A 228 -4.95 -4.27 18.35
C LEU A 228 -3.68 -4.30 17.53
N TRP A 229 -3.72 -4.98 16.39
CA TRP A 229 -2.68 -5.01 15.36
C TRP A 229 -3.14 -4.17 14.16
N SER A 230 -2.68 -2.94 14.08
CA SER A 230 -3.08 -2.01 13.01
C SER A 230 -2.20 -2.06 11.77
N LEU A 231 -1.06 -2.76 11.82
CA LEU A 231 -0.27 -3.06 10.63
C LEU A 231 -0.87 -4.25 9.89
N SER A 232 -0.83 -4.19 8.57
CA SER A 232 -1.21 -5.31 7.69
C SER A 232 0.03 -6.04 7.19
N ALA A 233 -0.11 -7.32 6.90
CA ALA A 233 0.91 -8.13 6.24
C ALA A 233 0.66 -8.10 4.72
N TYR A 234 1.64 -7.63 3.97
CA TYR A 234 1.60 -7.55 2.51
C TYR A 234 2.47 -8.64 1.89
N PRO A 235 1.95 -9.44 0.96
CA PRO A 235 2.72 -10.46 0.29
C PRO A 235 3.72 -9.88 -0.69
N ILE A 236 4.75 -10.64 -0.99
CA ILE A 236 5.63 -10.52 -2.15
C ILE A 236 5.81 -11.92 -2.71
N THR A 237 5.27 -12.15 -3.90
CA THR A 237 5.16 -13.48 -4.48
C THR A 237 6.27 -13.74 -5.49
N ALA A 238 6.97 -14.86 -5.34
CA ALA A 238 7.98 -15.37 -6.28
C ALA A 238 9.06 -14.34 -6.68
N ALA A 239 9.45 -13.48 -5.74
CA ALA A 239 10.52 -12.51 -5.95
C ALA A 239 11.90 -13.18 -5.91
N ALA A 240 12.85 -12.66 -6.68
CA ALA A 240 14.25 -13.10 -6.57
C ALA A 240 14.84 -12.64 -5.24
N ALA A 241 15.47 -13.55 -4.49
CA ALA A 241 16.22 -13.20 -3.29
C ALA A 241 17.46 -12.39 -3.66
N THR A 242 17.73 -11.31 -2.93
CA THR A 242 18.86 -10.41 -3.21
C THR A 242 20.16 -11.00 -2.69
N PRO A 243 21.17 -11.29 -3.55
CA PRO A 243 22.43 -11.83 -3.11
C PRO A 243 23.23 -10.80 -2.30
N CYS A 244 23.89 -11.25 -1.24
CA CYS A 244 24.83 -10.47 -0.47
C CYS A 244 26.27 -10.83 -0.90
N ALA A 245 27.24 -10.01 -0.49
CA ALA A 245 28.64 -10.39 -0.64
C ALA A 245 28.87 -11.76 0.01
N THR A 246 29.49 -12.66 -0.74
CA THR A 246 29.86 -13.99 -0.23
C THR A 246 30.74 -13.84 1.00
N ASN A 247 30.45 -14.59 2.05
CA ASN A 247 31.36 -14.68 3.17
C ASN A 247 32.56 -15.47 2.71
N ALA A 248 33.66 -14.75 2.37
CA ALA A 248 34.89 -15.33 1.80
C ALA A 248 35.52 -16.42 2.70
N ALA A 249 35.27 -16.40 4.00
CA ALA A 249 35.77 -17.39 4.95
C ALA A 249 35.08 -18.77 4.82
N HIS A 250 33.87 -18.85 4.25
CA HIS A 250 33.10 -20.09 4.22
C HIS A 250 32.55 -20.47 2.84
N GLY A 251 32.77 -19.69 1.79
CA GLY A 251 32.29 -19.97 0.42
C GLY A 251 30.76 -20.10 0.30
N GLN A 252 30.01 -19.59 1.27
CA GLN A 252 28.57 -19.72 1.36
C GLN A 252 27.86 -18.55 0.68
N LEU A 253 26.72 -18.86 0.03
CA LEU A 253 25.86 -17.87 -0.59
C LEU A 253 24.86 -17.35 0.45
N CYS A 254 24.93 -16.05 0.70
CA CYS A 254 24.04 -15.34 1.60
C CYS A 254 23.08 -14.46 0.79
N TYR A 255 21.81 -14.46 1.17
CA TYR A 255 20.75 -13.70 0.50
C TYR A 255 19.87 -12.97 1.51
N ARG A 256 19.12 -11.99 1.04
CA ARG A 256 18.04 -11.32 1.78
C ARG A 256 16.71 -11.47 1.05
N PHE A 257 15.63 -11.49 1.83
CA PHE A 257 14.28 -11.49 1.27
C PHE A 257 13.95 -10.17 0.57
N SER A 258 14.38 -9.04 1.14
CA SER A 258 14.16 -7.72 0.56
C SER A 258 14.82 -7.54 -0.80
N SER A 259 14.08 -7.11 -1.81
CA SER A 259 14.61 -6.76 -3.14
C SER A 259 15.62 -5.60 -3.10
N LEU A 260 15.62 -4.79 -2.03
CA LEU A 260 16.58 -3.72 -1.80
C LEU A 260 17.82 -4.16 -1.01
N GLY A 261 17.90 -5.42 -0.61
CA GLY A 261 19.03 -5.93 0.18
C GLY A 261 19.08 -5.45 1.63
N MET A 262 17.98 -4.96 2.18
CA MET A 262 17.86 -4.57 3.60
C MET A 262 17.52 -5.77 4.49
N ASP A 263 17.87 -5.66 5.76
CA ASP A 263 17.35 -6.52 6.80
C ASP A 263 15.93 -6.04 7.18
N ILE A 264 14.92 -6.88 6.98
CA ILE A 264 13.50 -6.59 7.29
C ILE A 264 12.88 -7.73 8.09
N PRO A 265 12.07 -7.45 9.11
CA PRO A 265 11.31 -8.50 9.78
C PRO A 265 10.21 -9.01 8.85
N LEU A 266 10.10 -10.32 8.74
CA LEU A 266 9.00 -10.96 8.02
C LEU A 266 7.75 -10.98 8.90
N PHE A 267 6.58 -10.93 8.24
CA PHE A 267 5.28 -10.97 8.87
C PHE A 267 4.53 -12.24 8.46
N HIS A 268 3.51 -12.58 9.23
CA HIS A 268 2.53 -13.55 8.78
C HIS A 268 1.18 -12.87 8.57
N PRO A 269 0.42 -13.23 7.54
CA PRO A 269 -0.95 -12.77 7.35
C PRO A 269 -1.85 -13.39 8.41
N ALA A 270 -2.89 -12.67 8.82
CA ALA A 270 -3.87 -13.20 9.75
C ALA A 270 -4.65 -14.35 9.09
N VAL A 271 -4.66 -15.51 9.71
CA VAL A 271 -5.51 -16.62 9.30
C VAL A 271 -6.92 -16.38 9.85
N SER A 272 -7.92 -16.43 8.98
CA SER A 272 -9.31 -16.22 9.38
C SER A 272 -9.76 -17.25 10.42
N LEU A 273 -10.53 -16.79 11.41
CA LEU A 273 -11.18 -17.66 12.41
C LEU A 273 -12.46 -18.35 11.88
N GLY A 274 -12.88 -18.02 10.63
CA GLY A 274 -14.16 -18.42 10.09
C GLY A 274 -15.29 -17.46 10.51
N GLU A 275 -16.51 -17.78 10.08
CA GLU A 275 -17.69 -16.94 10.30
C GLU A 275 -18.29 -17.10 11.72
N ASP A 276 -18.00 -18.20 12.40
CA ASP A 276 -18.53 -18.49 13.73
C ASP A 276 -17.65 -17.93 14.85
N ILE A 277 -18.26 -17.17 15.78
CA ILE A 277 -17.60 -16.66 16.98
C ILE A 277 -17.45 -17.80 18.00
N THR A 278 -16.51 -18.70 17.81
CA THR A 278 -16.35 -19.92 18.63
C THR A 278 -15.10 -19.92 19.50
N ALA A 279 -14.06 -19.21 19.10
CA ALA A 279 -12.76 -19.20 19.79
C ALA A 279 -12.13 -17.79 19.78
N LEU A 280 -11.30 -17.52 20.79
CA LEU A 280 -10.45 -16.34 20.81
C LEU A 280 -9.30 -16.50 19.80
N ALA A 281 -8.84 -15.37 19.27
CA ALA A 281 -7.70 -15.33 18.36
C ALA A 281 -6.45 -15.96 19.00
N ALA A 282 -5.82 -16.82 18.25
CA ALA A 282 -4.48 -17.34 18.53
C ALA A 282 -3.42 -16.43 17.84
N PRO A 283 -2.12 -16.57 18.13
CA PRO A 283 -1.07 -15.78 17.46
C PRO A 283 -1.10 -15.85 15.93
N VAL A 284 -1.59 -16.94 15.34
CA VAL A 284 -1.72 -17.12 13.88
C VAL A 284 -2.88 -16.31 13.27
N ASN A 285 -3.83 -15.85 14.10
CA ASN A 285 -5.01 -15.13 13.64
C ASN A 285 -4.85 -13.59 13.62
N VAL A 286 -3.67 -13.09 13.98
CA VAL A 286 -3.36 -11.65 13.97
C VAL A 286 -2.12 -11.40 13.11
N PRO A 287 -2.04 -10.29 12.36
CA PRO A 287 -0.86 -9.98 11.55
C PRO A 287 0.27 -9.53 12.47
N ASP A 288 1.27 -10.36 12.68
CA ASP A 288 2.40 -10.06 13.57
C ASP A 288 3.73 -10.44 12.90
N ARG A 289 4.84 -10.01 13.51
CA ARG A 289 6.18 -10.39 13.09
C ARG A 289 6.40 -11.88 13.27
N LEU A 290 6.98 -12.51 12.26
CA LEU A 290 7.33 -13.91 12.31
C LEU A 290 8.58 -14.13 13.17
N ARG A 291 8.43 -14.85 14.29
CA ARG A 291 9.49 -15.06 15.27
C ARG A 291 10.24 -16.36 14.96
N ARG A 292 11.56 -16.35 15.14
CA ARG A 292 12.43 -17.54 14.88
C ARG A 292 11.91 -18.79 15.55
N ARG A 293 11.58 -18.71 16.85
CA ARG A 293 11.17 -19.89 17.62
C ARG A 293 9.83 -20.45 17.17
N VAL A 294 8.88 -19.58 16.83
CA VAL A 294 7.57 -19.99 16.32
C VAL A 294 7.70 -20.71 14.98
N LEU A 295 8.49 -20.15 14.06
CA LEU A 295 8.75 -20.77 12.76
C LEU A 295 9.52 -22.09 12.89
N CYS A 296 10.48 -22.18 13.83
CA CYS A 296 11.21 -23.42 14.10
C CYS A 296 10.26 -24.55 14.55
N ASP A 297 9.34 -24.23 15.47
CA ASP A 297 8.33 -25.20 15.94
C ASP A 297 7.38 -25.62 14.80
N ASP A 298 6.98 -24.69 13.94
CA ASP A 298 6.11 -24.95 12.80
C ASP A 298 6.77 -25.92 11.81
N ILE A 299 8.02 -25.65 11.44
CA ILE A 299 8.82 -26.51 10.56
C ILE A 299 9.01 -27.91 11.15
N GLN A 300 9.24 -28.03 12.47
CA GLN A 300 9.41 -29.31 13.13
C GLN A 300 8.12 -30.14 13.18
N ARG A 301 6.95 -29.53 13.19
CA ARG A 301 5.65 -30.21 13.15
C ARG A 301 5.25 -30.69 11.75
N GLY A 302 5.93 -30.22 10.71
CA GLY A 302 5.66 -30.57 9.32
C GLY A 302 4.72 -29.60 8.58
N VAL A 303 4.55 -29.84 7.30
CA VAL A 303 3.79 -28.98 6.40
C VAL A 303 2.34 -28.80 6.85
N GLY A 304 1.88 -27.56 6.91
CA GLY A 304 0.47 -27.21 7.19
C GLY A 304 0.18 -26.78 8.62
N ALA A 305 1.22 -26.55 9.44
CA ALA A 305 1.04 -26.11 10.82
C ALA A 305 0.73 -24.61 10.98
N GLY A 306 0.92 -23.77 9.95
CA GLY A 306 0.38 -22.42 9.93
C GLY A 306 1.29 -21.28 9.47
N TYR A 307 2.60 -21.45 9.37
CA TYR A 307 3.53 -20.38 9.00
C TYR A 307 4.32 -20.66 7.71
N TYR A 308 5.03 -21.79 7.60
CA TYR A 308 5.69 -22.15 6.35
C TYR A 308 4.65 -22.63 5.32
N GLY A 309 4.70 -22.12 4.11
CA GLY A 309 3.69 -22.34 3.06
C GLY A 309 2.56 -21.30 3.03
N THR A 310 2.40 -20.51 4.10
CA THR A 310 1.41 -19.42 4.14
C THR A 310 2.06 -18.05 4.32
N SER A 311 3.08 -17.96 5.16
CA SER A 311 3.76 -16.70 5.48
C SER A 311 5.05 -16.52 4.70
N LEU A 312 5.73 -17.62 4.41
CA LEU A 312 6.95 -17.63 3.61
C LEU A 312 7.15 -18.97 2.90
N GLU A 313 7.78 -18.91 1.73
CA GLU A 313 8.19 -20.06 0.93
C GLU A 313 9.55 -19.78 0.27
N LEU A 314 10.39 -20.82 0.15
CA LEU A 314 11.66 -20.76 -0.55
C LEU A 314 11.66 -21.72 -1.72
N TYR A 315 12.01 -21.23 -2.90
CA TYR A 315 12.16 -22.04 -4.11
C TYR A 315 13.62 -21.98 -4.60
N LEU A 316 14.23 -23.12 -4.76
CA LEU A 316 15.58 -23.23 -5.30
C LEU A 316 15.55 -23.98 -6.65
N GLY A 317 16.01 -23.32 -7.72
CA GLY A 317 15.89 -23.86 -9.07
C GLY A 317 14.46 -24.15 -9.50
N GLY A 318 13.47 -23.41 -9.02
CA GLY A 318 12.04 -23.57 -9.30
C GLY A 318 11.33 -24.62 -8.42
N ASN A 319 12.04 -25.32 -7.53
CA ASN A 319 11.45 -26.32 -6.65
C ASN A 319 11.28 -25.76 -5.23
N LEU A 320 10.11 -25.96 -4.64
CA LEU A 320 9.82 -25.61 -3.26
C LEU A 320 10.72 -26.42 -2.33
N LEU A 321 11.46 -25.74 -1.44
CA LEU A 321 12.24 -26.44 -0.42
C LEU A 321 11.33 -27.08 0.62
N ASN A 322 11.64 -28.36 0.93
CA ASN A 322 10.92 -29.05 1.97
C ASN A 322 11.24 -28.41 3.35
N PRO A 323 10.27 -28.20 4.24
CA PRO A 323 10.48 -27.66 5.58
C PRO A 323 11.64 -28.33 6.35
N TYR A 324 11.78 -29.65 6.27
CA TYR A 324 12.86 -30.37 6.95
C TYR A 324 14.27 -30.08 6.41
N GLN A 325 14.38 -29.44 5.26
CA GLN A 325 15.67 -28.99 4.69
C GLN A 325 16.03 -27.57 5.13
N ILE A 326 15.17 -26.92 5.93
CA ILE A 326 15.33 -25.54 6.37
C ILE A 326 15.72 -25.50 7.85
N LEU A 327 16.82 -24.82 8.13
CA LEU A 327 17.25 -24.49 9.48
C LEU A 327 16.75 -23.08 9.84
N VAL A 328 16.04 -22.95 10.93
CA VAL A 328 15.72 -21.61 11.48
C VAL A 328 16.79 -21.25 12.50
N ALA A 329 17.51 -20.15 12.27
CA ALA A 329 18.63 -19.75 13.11
C ALA A 329 18.72 -18.21 13.17
N ASP A 330 19.40 -17.70 14.20
CA ASP A 330 19.87 -16.31 14.23
C ASP A 330 21.06 -16.18 13.30
N LEU A 331 20.86 -15.56 12.15
CA LEU A 331 21.93 -15.36 11.16
C LEU A 331 22.73 -14.05 11.40
N ALA A 332 22.49 -13.34 12.51
CA ALA A 332 23.27 -12.16 12.88
C ALA A 332 24.60 -12.58 13.51
N GLY A 333 25.70 -12.10 12.93
CA GLY A 333 27.03 -12.15 13.52
C GLY A 333 27.46 -10.78 14.06
N PRO A 334 28.58 -10.69 14.76
CA PRO A 334 29.15 -9.42 15.19
C PRO A 334 29.49 -8.54 13.99
N ASP A 335 29.37 -7.21 14.16
CA ASP A 335 29.73 -6.20 13.15
C ASP A 335 29.02 -6.36 11.79
N GLY A 336 27.76 -6.81 11.79
CA GLY A 336 26.98 -7.00 10.57
C GLY A 336 27.36 -8.25 9.75
N SER A 337 28.22 -9.09 10.27
CA SER A 337 28.60 -10.37 9.67
C SER A 337 27.47 -11.40 9.76
N TRP A 338 27.72 -12.62 9.29
CA TRP A 338 26.78 -13.73 9.31
C TRP A 338 27.24 -14.83 10.26
N ALA A 339 26.30 -15.37 11.04
CA ALA A 339 26.55 -16.44 12.00
C ALA A 339 25.60 -17.63 11.75
N ASN A 340 25.86 -18.76 12.42
CA ASN A 340 25.02 -19.96 12.39
C ASN A 340 24.66 -20.48 10.98
N LEU A 341 25.61 -20.38 10.06
CA LEU A 341 25.46 -20.79 8.67
C LEU A 341 25.33 -22.31 8.55
N PRO A 342 24.54 -22.84 7.59
CA PRO A 342 24.40 -24.30 7.41
C PRO A 342 25.72 -24.90 6.89
N GLY A 343 26.19 -26.00 7.55
CA GLY A 343 27.44 -26.66 7.17
C GLY A 343 27.32 -27.52 5.91
N SER A 344 28.47 -27.82 5.29
CA SER A 344 28.56 -28.83 4.23
C SER A 344 28.35 -30.23 4.81
N GLY A 345 27.43 -31.00 4.24
CA GLY A 345 27.13 -32.38 4.67
C GLY A 345 26.10 -32.54 5.77
N GLY A 346 25.43 -31.46 6.17
CA GLY A 346 24.24 -31.48 7.03
C GLY A 346 22.96 -31.77 6.24
N ASN A 347 21.86 -32.05 6.97
CA ASN A 347 20.54 -32.30 6.37
C ASN A 347 19.87 -31.02 5.84
N TYR A 348 20.43 -29.84 6.12
CA TYR A 348 19.82 -28.56 5.78
C TYR A 348 20.39 -27.99 4.48
N THR A 349 19.51 -27.65 3.55
CA THR A 349 19.83 -26.99 2.28
C THR A 349 19.94 -25.48 2.46
N ALA A 350 19.08 -24.89 3.31
CA ALA A 350 19.06 -23.46 3.61
C ALA A 350 18.90 -23.20 5.10
N ALA A 351 19.44 -22.08 5.58
CA ALA A 351 19.10 -21.49 6.87
C ALA A 351 18.36 -20.18 6.66
N ILE A 352 17.37 -19.88 7.49
CA ILE A 352 16.58 -18.67 7.44
C ILE A 352 16.48 -17.98 8.78
N ASP A 353 16.43 -16.66 8.74
CA ASP A 353 16.19 -15.79 9.87
C ASP A 353 14.99 -14.89 9.56
N PRO A 354 13.79 -15.19 10.05
CA PRO A 354 12.60 -14.40 9.74
C PRO A 354 12.58 -13.03 10.42
N GLU A 355 13.33 -12.83 11.51
CA GLU A 355 13.38 -11.56 12.23
C GLU A 355 14.25 -10.52 11.52
N LEU A 356 15.25 -10.98 10.76
CA LEU A 356 16.11 -10.12 9.95
C LEU A 356 15.87 -10.26 8.44
N GLY A 357 15.04 -11.22 7.99
CA GLY A 357 14.83 -11.48 6.57
C GLY A 357 16.10 -11.93 5.85
N ARG A 358 16.90 -12.81 6.48
CA ARG A 358 18.15 -13.35 5.94
C ARG A 358 18.02 -14.80 5.54
N ILE A 359 18.75 -15.20 4.49
CA ILE A 359 18.81 -16.58 4.00
C ILE A 359 20.28 -16.93 3.75
N ALA A 360 20.68 -18.11 4.18
CA ALA A 360 22.00 -18.66 3.85
C ALA A 360 21.83 -20.06 3.24
N LEU A 361 22.42 -20.30 2.08
CA LEU A 361 22.44 -21.62 1.45
C LEU A 361 23.63 -22.44 1.96
N SER A 362 23.44 -23.77 2.07
CA SER A 362 24.54 -24.71 2.32
C SER A 362 25.47 -24.74 1.13
N PRO A 363 26.80 -24.94 1.33
CA PRO A 363 27.75 -25.17 0.23
C PRO A 363 27.41 -26.37 -0.65
N SER A 364 26.62 -27.30 -0.16
CA SER A 364 26.12 -28.49 -0.89
C SER A 364 24.75 -28.27 -1.52
N ALA A 365 24.18 -27.07 -1.43
CA ALA A 365 22.87 -26.79 -2.03
C ALA A 365 22.94 -26.91 -3.57
N PRO A 366 21.87 -27.39 -4.24
CA PRO A 366 21.81 -27.41 -5.68
C PRO A 366 22.00 -26.00 -6.28
N ALA A 367 22.69 -25.90 -7.41
CA ALA A 367 22.82 -24.64 -8.12
C ALA A 367 21.48 -24.26 -8.76
N GLY A 368 21.09 -23.01 -8.66
CA GLY A 368 19.87 -22.49 -9.27
C GLY A 368 19.45 -21.13 -8.70
N PRO A 369 18.54 -20.42 -9.36
CA PRO A 369 17.98 -19.18 -8.84
C PRO A 369 17.21 -19.44 -7.54
N LEU A 370 17.42 -18.59 -6.54
CA LEU A 370 16.65 -18.58 -5.30
C LEU A 370 15.53 -17.56 -5.42
N THR A 371 14.28 -18.05 -5.42
CA THR A 371 13.10 -17.20 -5.37
C THR A 371 12.36 -17.40 -4.06
N VAL A 372 11.72 -16.36 -3.60
CA VAL A 372 11.06 -16.32 -2.29
C VAL A 372 9.65 -15.73 -2.41
N THR A 373 8.74 -16.31 -1.64
CA THR A 373 7.45 -15.69 -1.32
C THR A 373 7.48 -15.37 0.17
N TYR A 374 7.11 -14.16 0.54
CA TYR A 374 7.09 -13.73 1.95
C TYR A 374 6.11 -12.58 2.17
N ASN A 375 5.88 -12.23 3.43
CA ASN A 375 5.08 -11.06 3.78
C ASN A 375 5.92 -10.04 4.57
N TYR A 376 5.67 -8.76 4.32
CA TYR A 376 6.21 -7.65 5.10
C TYR A 376 5.08 -6.84 5.75
N GLY A 377 5.37 -6.16 6.86
CA GLY A 377 4.38 -5.33 7.56
C GLY A 377 4.36 -3.91 7.00
N PHE A 378 3.16 -3.34 6.79
CA PHE A 378 2.98 -1.92 6.51
C PHE A 378 1.61 -1.42 6.97
N ASN A 379 1.43 -0.09 7.03
CA ASN A 379 0.23 0.52 7.62
C ASN A 379 -0.93 0.70 6.62
N ALA A 380 -0.65 0.81 5.32
CA ALA A 380 -1.65 1.12 4.29
C ALA A 380 -1.26 0.60 2.91
N ASN A 381 -2.22 0.53 1.99
CA ASN A 381 -1.97 0.37 0.56
C ASN A 381 -1.35 1.68 0.03
N MET A 382 -0.03 1.76 0.01
CA MET A 382 0.72 2.94 -0.40
C MET A 382 2.10 2.53 -0.94
N GLY A 383 2.53 3.20 -2.00
CA GLY A 383 3.81 2.92 -2.64
C GLY A 383 3.79 1.63 -3.47
N GLY A 384 4.96 1.23 -3.97
CA GLY A 384 5.12 -0.04 -4.66
C GLY A 384 4.91 -1.22 -3.71
N GLY A 385 3.73 -1.81 -3.73
CA GLY A 385 3.33 -2.94 -2.90
C GLY A 385 2.55 -3.97 -3.71
N GLU A 386 2.35 -5.17 -3.19
CA GLU A 386 1.54 -6.20 -3.81
C GLU A 386 0.11 -6.15 -3.23
N TYR A 387 -0.73 -5.34 -3.86
CA TYR A 387 -2.16 -5.14 -3.53
C TYR A 387 -2.94 -4.71 -4.78
N ALA A 388 -4.27 -4.84 -4.76
CA ALA A 388 -5.13 -4.53 -5.90
C ALA A 388 -5.07 -3.03 -6.29
N ARG A 389 -4.79 -2.75 -7.57
CA ARG A 389 -4.63 -1.42 -8.16
C ARG A 389 -5.31 -1.24 -9.50
N ALA A 390 -5.96 -2.27 -10.04
CA ALA A 390 -6.57 -2.23 -11.38
C ALA A 390 -7.48 -1.01 -11.61
N ALA A 391 -8.13 -0.51 -10.53
CA ALA A 391 -8.96 0.69 -10.60
C ALA A 391 -8.18 1.99 -10.91
N ASN A 392 -6.86 2.00 -10.70
CA ASN A 392 -5.97 3.14 -10.94
C ASN A 392 -5.26 3.08 -12.30
N PHE A 393 -5.53 2.04 -13.11
CA PHE A 393 -4.90 1.90 -14.43
C PHE A 393 -5.48 2.87 -15.44
N VAL A 394 -4.59 3.54 -16.17
CA VAL A 394 -4.97 4.49 -17.23
C VAL A 394 -5.30 3.76 -18.52
N VAL A 395 -4.48 2.77 -18.90
CA VAL A 395 -4.66 1.99 -20.12
C VAL A 395 -5.25 0.63 -19.75
N THR A 396 -6.51 0.40 -20.16
CA THR A 396 -7.24 -0.83 -19.81
C THR A 396 -7.44 -1.77 -21.02
N ASN A 397 -7.22 -1.31 -22.26
CA ASN A 397 -7.35 -2.14 -23.44
C ASN A 397 -6.15 -3.10 -23.55
N PRO A 398 -6.36 -4.45 -23.53
CA PRO A 398 -5.28 -5.43 -23.59
C PRO A 398 -4.40 -5.35 -24.85
N GLU A 399 -4.95 -4.89 -25.97
CA GLU A 399 -4.20 -4.76 -27.23
C GLU A 399 -3.15 -3.65 -27.21
N LEU A 400 -3.26 -2.72 -26.24
CA LEU A 400 -2.36 -1.59 -26.07
C LEU A 400 -1.35 -1.83 -24.93
N ILE A 401 -1.31 -3.06 -24.38
CA ILE A 401 -0.43 -3.44 -23.27
C ILE A 401 0.71 -4.28 -23.81
N VAL A 402 1.93 -3.80 -23.62
CA VAL A 402 3.16 -4.55 -23.92
C VAL A 402 3.63 -5.22 -22.62
N ALA A 403 3.52 -6.54 -22.55
CA ALA A 403 3.97 -7.29 -21.38
C ALA A 403 5.50 -7.39 -21.35
N TYR A 404 6.08 -7.25 -20.14
CA TYR A 404 7.52 -7.43 -19.89
C TYR A 404 7.73 -8.21 -18.58
N PRO A 405 8.64 -9.20 -18.51
CA PRO A 405 9.53 -9.66 -19.56
C PRO A 405 8.82 -10.53 -20.61
N ASP A 406 9.23 -10.39 -21.86
CA ASP A 406 8.82 -11.23 -22.96
C ASP A 406 10.05 -11.60 -23.79
N PRO A 407 10.20 -12.84 -24.30
CA PRO A 407 11.35 -13.25 -25.09
C PRO A 407 11.63 -12.43 -26.36
N SER A 408 10.65 -11.69 -26.85
CA SER A 408 10.79 -10.77 -27.98
C SER A 408 11.59 -9.51 -27.67
N PHE A 409 11.75 -9.16 -26.37
CA PHE A 409 12.46 -7.97 -25.96
C PHE A 409 13.77 -8.29 -25.24
N ILE A 410 14.85 -7.63 -25.65
CA ILE A 410 16.16 -7.81 -25.03
C ILE A 410 16.18 -7.20 -23.62
N ASP A 411 15.52 -6.03 -23.45
CA ASP A 411 15.42 -5.29 -22.22
C ASP A 411 14.14 -4.44 -22.16
N LEU A 412 13.92 -3.75 -21.07
CA LEU A 412 12.75 -2.89 -20.86
C LEU A 412 12.72 -1.69 -21.83
N GLN A 413 13.89 -1.17 -22.24
CA GLN A 413 13.95 -0.08 -23.22
C GLN A 413 13.36 -0.49 -24.57
N HIS A 414 13.55 -1.74 -25.00
CA HIS A 414 12.94 -2.26 -26.23
C HIS A 414 11.43 -2.44 -26.08
N ALA A 415 10.94 -2.89 -24.93
CA ALA A 415 9.50 -2.97 -24.66
C ALA A 415 8.84 -1.59 -24.69
N ILE A 416 9.51 -0.57 -24.12
CA ILE A 416 9.05 0.83 -24.18
C ILE A 416 9.05 1.35 -25.61
N ALA A 417 10.09 1.07 -26.40
CA ALA A 417 10.14 1.46 -27.81
C ALA A 417 8.98 0.84 -28.62
N GLN A 418 8.62 -0.41 -28.34
CA GLN A 418 7.43 -1.04 -28.92
C GLN A 418 6.15 -0.34 -28.49
N ALA A 419 5.97 -0.03 -27.20
CA ALA A 419 4.81 0.71 -26.72
C ALA A 419 4.72 2.11 -27.36
N ILE A 420 5.84 2.83 -27.50
CA ILE A 420 5.89 4.11 -28.20
C ILE A 420 5.44 3.97 -29.67
N SER A 421 5.75 2.88 -30.34
CA SER A 421 5.27 2.63 -31.70
C SER A 421 3.74 2.46 -31.77
N LEU A 422 3.11 1.91 -30.73
CA LEU A 422 1.65 1.79 -30.62
C LEU A 422 0.98 3.15 -30.40
N LEU A 423 1.67 4.12 -29.75
CA LEU A 423 1.14 5.46 -29.51
C LEU A 423 0.81 6.22 -30.79
N ALA A 424 1.57 6.01 -31.87
CA ALA A 424 1.37 6.69 -33.16
C ALA A 424 0.00 6.37 -33.77
N ALA A 425 -0.54 5.19 -33.52
CA ALA A 425 -1.84 4.75 -34.07
C ALA A 425 -3.00 4.97 -33.07
N ASN A 426 -2.74 4.81 -31.77
CA ASN A 426 -3.80 4.68 -30.74
C ASN A 426 -3.80 5.80 -29.71
N GLY A 427 -2.77 6.65 -29.66
CA GLY A 427 -2.63 7.74 -28.69
C GLY A 427 -2.35 7.31 -27.26
N GLN A 428 -2.50 6.03 -26.93
CA GLN A 428 -2.22 5.48 -25.59
C GLN A 428 -1.61 4.08 -25.68
N ALA A 429 -0.73 3.76 -24.75
CA ALA A 429 -0.13 2.43 -24.57
C ALA A 429 0.34 2.24 -23.14
N ALA A 430 0.50 0.98 -22.73
CA ALA A 430 1.13 0.64 -21.45
C ALA A 430 2.24 -0.40 -21.63
N VAL A 431 3.25 -0.31 -20.76
CA VAL A 431 4.21 -1.40 -20.54
C VAL A 431 3.91 -1.99 -19.18
N GLU A 432 3.55 -3.27 -19.15
CA GLU A 432 3.16 -3.97 -17.94
C GLU A 432 4.22 -4.97 -17.52
N MET A 433 4.78 -4.77 -16.33
CA MET A 433 5.79 -5.65 -15.73
C MET A 433 5.12 -6.81 -15.01
N ALA A 434 5.33 -8.01 -15.51
CA ALA A 434 4.73 -9.23 -14.99
C ALA A 434 5.42 -9.70 -13.69
N GLY A 435 4.61 -9.97 -12.66
CA GLY A 435 5.06 -10.54 -11.39
C GLY A 435 5.86 -9.57 -10.49
N SER A 436 6.15 -10.05 -9.28
CA SER A 436 6.88 -9.29 -8.26
C SER A 436 8.41 -9.47 -8.37
N GLN A 437 8.93 -9.46 -9.59
CA GLN A 437 10.35 -9.68 -9.87
C GLN A 437 11.18 -8.40 -9.76
N THR A 438 12.49 -8.56 -9.65
CA THR A 438 13.46 -7.47 -9.67
C THR A 438 14.11 -7.38 -11.06
N PHE A 439 14.00 -6.20 -11.68
CA PHE A 439 14.51 -5.88 -12.99
C PHE A 439 15.69 -4.92 -12.85
N ALA A 440 16.92 -5.39 -13.13
CA ALA A 440 18.10 -4.55 -13.14
C ALA A 440 18.26 -3.91 -14.52
N MET A 441 18.35 -2.58 -14.54
CA MET A 441 18.64 -1.82 -15.75
C MET A 441 20.15 -1.78 -16.02
N THR A 442 20.55 -1.66 -17.27
CA THR A 442 21.96 -1.57 -17.68
C THR A 442 22.34 -0.20 -18.22
N GLY A 443 21.56 0.83 -17.90
CA GLY A 443 21.76 2.21 -18.33
C GLY A 443 20.52 3.06 -18.12
N PRO A 444 20.49 4.29 -18.62
CA PRO A 444 19.34 5.18 -18.51
C PRO A 444 18.15 4.64 -19.31
N LEU A 445 16.95 4.82 -18.78
CA LEU A 445 15.70 4.53 -19.44
C LEU A 445 15.19 5.80 -20.12
N VAL A 446 15.25 5.86 -21.45
CA VAL A 446 14.89 7.07 -22.21
C VAL A 446 13.51 6.92 -22.83
N ILE A 447 12.62 7.84 -22.49
CA ILE A 447 11.23 7.88 -22.95
C ILE A 447 10.99 9.22 -23.60
N ASP A 448 10.63 9.23 -24.90
CA ASP A 448 10.30 10.44 -25.64
C ASP A 448 8.92 10.29 -26.29
N LEU A 449 7.94 11.07 -25.83
CA LEU A 449 6.54 10.90 -26.15
C LEU A 449 6.10 11.84 -27.30
N PRO A 450 5.35 11.34 -28.30
CA PRO A 450 4.73 12.19 -29.30
C PRO A 450 3.60 13.03 -28.69
N GLN A 451 3.16 14.04 -29.44
CA GLN A 451 2.11 14.97 -29.05
C GLN A 451 0.81 14.27 -28.66
N GLY A 452 0.25 14.62 -27.51
CA GLY A 452 -1.03 14.10 -27.02
C GLY A 452 -1.00 12.62 -26.60
N ALA A 453 0.16 11.97 -26.63
CA ALA A 453 0.27 10.54 -26.29
C ALA A 453 0.30 10.31 -24.77
N THR A 454 -0.27 9.18 -24.37
CA THR A 454 -0.26 8.70 -22.99
C THR A 454 0.47 7.36 -22.88
N LEU A 455 1.57 7.32 -22.15
CA LEU A 455 2.30 6.09 -21.84
C LEU A 455 2.21 5.79 -20.35
N GLU A 456 1.80 4.57 -20.01
CA GLU A 456 1.82 4.05 -18.65
C GLU A 456 2.89 2.95 -18.52
N LEU A 457 3.83 3.11 -17.56
CA LEU A 457 4.74 2.05 -17.13
C LEU A 457 4.24 1.56 -15.77
N ARG A 458 3.82 0.30 -15.71
CA ARG A 458 3.15 -0.23 -14.52
C ARG A 458 3.57 -1.64 -14.16
N SER A 459 3.31 -2.01 -12.93
CA SER A 459 3.29 -3.40 -12.48
C SER A 459 1.94 -4.04 -12.78
N ALA A 460 1.92 -5.32 -13.13
CA ALA A 460 0.67 -6.08 -13.23
C ALA A 460 -0.09 -6.09 -11.89
N ASP A 461 -1.40 -6.13 -11.93
CA ASP A 461 -2.23 -6.20 -10.72
C ASP A 461 -2.29 -7.66 -10.20
N PRO A 462 -2.08 -7.93 -8.91
CA PRO A 462 -1.63 -7.03 -7.83
C PRO A 462 -0.10 -6.98 -7.61
N ALA A 463 0.71 -7.50 -8.54
CA ALA A 463 2.16 -7.70 -8.38
C ALA A 463 2.94 -6.39 -8.12
N ARG A 464 4.16 -6.53 -7.58
CA ARG A 464 5.11 -5.43 -7.33
C ARG A 464 6.38 -5.59 -8.15
N GLY A 465 6.49 -4.97 -9.31
CA GLY A 465 7.74 -4.88 -10.06
C GLY A 465 8.76 -3.99 -9.33
N THR A 466 9.98 -4.47 -9.19
CA THR A 466 11.10 -3.70 -8.62
C THR A 466 12.07 -3.32 -9.72
N LEU A 467 12.30 -2.02 -9.95
CA LEU A 467 13.28 -1.50 -10.88
C LEU A 467 14.55 -1.09 -10.13
N ILE A 468 15.69 -1.68 -10.46
CA ILE A 468 17.00 -1.27 -9.98
C ILE A 468 17.70 -0.52 -11.12
N LEU A 469 17.85 0.78 -10.94
CA LEU A 469 18.35 1.70 -11.97
C LEU A 469 19.88 1.76 -11.96
N ASP A 470 20.49 1.64 -13.12
CA ASP A 470 21.93 1.91 -13.33
C ASP A 470 22.15 3.25 -14.06
N GLY A 471 21.09 4.02 -14.26
CA GLY A 471 21.00 5.35 -14.83
C GLY A 471 19.62 5.96 -14.59
N GLU A 472 19.42 7.21 -14.99
CA GLU A 472 18.15 7.92 -14.78
C GLU A 472 17.00 7.36 -15.63
N ILE A 473 15.78 7.49 -15.15
CA ILE A 473 14.59 7.45 -16.01
C ILE A 473 14.41 8.86 -16.57
N VAL A 474 14.71 9.03 -17.86
CA VAL A 474 14.62 10.31 -18.56
C VAL A 474 13.33 10.36 -19.35
N VAL A 475 12.48 11.34 -19.03
CA VAL A 475 11.17 11.50 -19.67
C VAL A 475 11.11 12.83 -20.41
N SER A 476 10.84 12.76 -21.69
CA SER A 476 10.58 13.90 -22.55
C SER A 476 9.31 13.70 -23.35
N GLY A 477 8.74 14.77 -23.85
CA GLY A 477 7.55 14.67 -24.68
C GLY A 477 7.17 15.97 -25.35
N ASP A 478 6.27 15.85 -26.31
CA ASP A 478 5.65 16.98 -26.99
C ASP A 478 4.38 17.44 -26.25
N GLN A 479 3.73 18.49 -26.74
CA GLN A 479 2.57 19.10 -26.10
C GLN A 479 1.47 18.10 -25.74
N ASN A 480 0.93 18.26 -24.53
CA ASN A 480 -0.15 17.43 -23.98
C ASN A 480 0.18 15.92 -23.86
N SER A 481 1.46 15.54 -23.92
CA SER A 481 1.86 14.17 -23.64
C SER A 481 1.80 13.88 -22.13
N THR A 482 1.51 12.64 -21.79
CA THR A 482 1.36 12.17 -20.40
C THR A 482 2.21 10.93 -20.16
N PHE A 483 3.02 10.96 -19.12
CA PHE A 483 3.71 9.77 -18.62
C PHE A 483 3.21 9.40 -17.24
N THR A 484 2.89 8.13 -17.04
CA THR A 484 2.39 7.59 -15.78
C THR A 484 3.26 6.43 -15.31
N LEU A 485 3.72 6.50 -14.06
CA LEU A 485 4.27 5.36 -13.31
C LEU A 485 3.21 4.82 -12.35
N ASN A 486 3.03 3.49 -12.31
CA ASN A 486 2.00 2.87 -11.46
C ASN A 486 2.48 1.56 -10.82
N GLY A 487 2.41 1.48 -9.50
CA GLY A 487 2.64 0.25 -8.73
C GLY A 487 4.08 -0.24 -8.66
N LEU A 488 5.07 0.58 -8.98
CA LEU A 488 6.48 0.19 -9.06
C LEU A 488 7.28 0.59 -7.81
N LEU A 489 8.22 -0.27 -7.44
CA LEU A 489 9.30 0.06 -6.51
C LEU A 489 10.56 0.38 -7.33
N VAL A 490 11.06 1.61 -7.23
CA VAL A 490 12.22 2.10 -7.99
C VAL A 490 13.35 2.45 -7.03
N ALA A 491 14.54 1.90 -7.26
CA ALA A 491 15.73 2.17 -6.47
C ALA A 491 16.97 2.28 -7.37
N ALA A 492 17.98 3.02 -6.92
CA ALA A 492 19.26 3.09 -7.59
C ALA A 492 20.10 1.83 -7.33
N GLY A 493 20.70 1.31 -8.39
CA GLY A 493 21.72 0.28 -8.34
C GLY A 493 23.12 0.84 -8.04
N PRO A 494 24.12 -0.02 -7.92
CA PRO A 494 25.48 0.38 -7.55
C PRO A 494 26.16 1.34 -8.54
N GLY A 495 25.79 1.31 -9.83
CA GLY A 495 26.34 2.18 -10.87
C GLY A 495 25.78 3.60 -10.88
N MET A 496 24.59 3.78 -10.27
CA MET A 496 23.93 5.08 -10.21
C MET A 496 24.35 5.85 -8.96
N THR A 497 25.11 6.92 -9.16
CA THR A 497 25.60 7.80 -8.09
C THR A 497 25.29 9.26 -8.39
N PRO A 498 25.32 10.18 -7.41
CA PRO A 498 25.15 11.62 -7.68
C PRO A 498 26.18 12.24 -8.64
N ALA A 499 27.26 11.52 -8.96
CA ALA A 499 28.25 11.92 -9.98
C ALA A 499 27.82 11.50 -11.41
N THR A 500 27.00 10.46 -11.54
CA THR A 500 26.56 9.89 -12.83
C THR A 500 25.12 10.23 -13.19
N ALA A 501 24.31 10.62 -12.21
CA ALA A 501 22.89 10.92 -12.37
C ALA A 501 22.49 12.14 -11.50
N THR A 502 21.49 12.89 -11.94
CA THR A 502 20.97 14.07 -11.21
C THR A 502 19.77 13.72 -10.32
N SER A 503 18.99 12.70 -10.73
CA SER A 503 17.82 12.20 -10.02
C SER A 503 17.49 10.78 -10.46
N MET A 504 16.56 10.10 -9.82
CA MET A 504 16.06 8.80 -10.31
C MET A 504 15.11 8.98 -11.49
N LEU A 505 14.26 10.01 -11.46
CA LEU A 505 13.37 10.39 -12.54
C LEU A 505 13.66 11.83 -12.93
N HIS A 506 14.08 12.03 -14.17
CA HIS A 506 14.49 13.32 -14.71
C HIS A 506 13.63 13.73 -15.91
N VAL A 507 13.08 14.92 -15.85
CA VAL A 507 12.40 15.56 -16.98
C VAL A 507 13.29 16.74 -17.46
N PRO A 508 14.17 16.53 -18.46
CA PRO A 508 15.13 17.53 -18.90
C PRO A 508 14.43 18.70 -19.62
N ALA A 509 15.09 19.84 -19.69
CA ALA A 509 14.59 21.00 -20.40
C ALA A 509 14.50 20.82 -21.93
N LEU A 510 15.32 19.94 -22.48
CA LEU A 510 15.40 19.65 -23.91
C LEU A 510 15.14 18.17 -24.17
N ARG A 511 14.50 17.89 -25.30
CA ARG A 511 14.32 16.54 -25.85
C ARG A 511 15.62 16.01 -26.48
N PRO A 512 15.72 14.72 -26.80
CA PRO A 512 16.90 14.14 -27.45
C PRO A 512 17.24 14.78 -28.80
N ASP A 513 16.26 15.38 -29.51
CA ASP A 513 16.47 16.07 -30.77
C ASP A 513 16.90 17.55 -30.61
N GLY A 514 17.06 18.03 -29.36
CA GLY A 514 17.42 19.39 -29.03
C GLY A 514 16.25 20.38 -29.02
N SER A 515 15.03 19.96 -29.28
CA SER A 515 13.83 20.78 -29.14
C SER A 515 13.44 20.96 -27.66
N PRO A 516 12.68 21.99 -27.28
CA PRO A 516 12.18 22.14 -25.92
C PRO A 516 11.29 20.98 -25.51
N ASN A 517 11.49 20.46 -24.31
CA ASN A 517 10.63 19.44 -23.73
C ASN A 517 9.32 20.11 -23.28
N GLN A 518 8.19 19.63 -23.82
CA GLN A 518 6.84 20.15 -23.59
C GLN A 518 5.93 19.07 -22.99
N LEU A 519 6.49 18.14 -22.19
CA LEU A 519 5.72 17.13 -21.45
C LEU A 519 4.60 17.81 -20.67
N GLY A 520 3.34 17.40 -20.89
CA GLY A 520 2.18 17.97 -20.24
C GLY A 520 2.00 17.47 -18.81
N ASN A 521 1.97 16.15 -18.63
CA ASN A 521 1.68 15.55 -17.34
C ASN A 521 2.68 14.44 -16.96
N LEU A 522 3.05 14.44 -15.69
CA LEU A 522 3.82 13.37 -15.04
C LEU A 522 3.02 12.85 -13.84
N ASN A 523 2.57 11.61 -13.90
CA ASN A 523 1.77 11.00 -12.85
C ASN A 523 2.54 9.86 -12.16
N LEU A 524 2.52 9.83 -10.84
CA LEU A 524 3.01 8.73 -10.02
C LEU A 524 1.88 8.26 -9.12
N THR A 525 1.46 7.00 -9.27
CA THR A 525 0.38 6.41 -8.48
C THR A 525 0.86 5.08 -7.89
N ASP A 526 0.66 4.89 -6.61
CA ASP A 526 1.05 3.65 -5.91
C ASP A 526 2.52 3.26 -6.11
N CYS A 527 3.41 4.25 -6.24
CA CYS A 527 4.83 4.05 -6.52
C CYS A 527 5.71 4.35 -5.31
N THR A 528 6.83 3.67 -5.25
CA THR A 528 7.92 4.03 -4.35
C THR A 528 9.17 4.37 -5.14
N LEU A 529 9.63 5.63 -5.04
CA LEU A 529 10.97 6.04 -5.40
C LEU A 529 11.76 6.11 -4.09
N VAL A 530 12.64 5.14 -3.87
CA VAL A 530 13.29 4.92 -2.57
C VAL A 530 13.99 6.20 -2.08
N PRO A 531 13.62 6.71 -0.87
CA PRO A 531 14.27 7.89 -0.29
C PRO A 531 15.78 7.71 -0.18
N GLY A 532 16.56 8.71 -0.64
CA GLY A 532 18.01 8.58 -0.71
C GLY A 532 18.51 7.60 -1.77
N TRP A 533 17.68 7.32 -2.81
CA TRP A 533 17.91 6.49 -3.98
C TRP A 533 18.03 5.00 -3.70
N SER A 534 18.80 4.62 -2.70
CA SER A 534 18.97 3.26 -2.20
C SER A 534 19.32 3.27 -0.72
N VAL A 535 19.25 2.12 -0.09
CA VAL A 535 19.45 1.99 1.35
C VAL A 535 20.48 0.94 1.67
N GLN A 536 21.15 1.09 2.80
CA GLN A 536 22.05 0.11 3.39
C GLN A 536 21.25 -1.05 4.01
N THR A 537 21.96 -2.04 4.51
CA THR A 537 21.34 -3.23 5.13
C THR A 537 20.51 -2.90 6.37
N ASP A 538 20.83 -1.83 7.07
CA ASP A 538 20.09 -1.33 8.24
C ASP A 538 18.97 -0.33 7.90
N GLY A 539 18.79 -0.02 6.61
CA GLY A 539 17.83 0.97 6.12
C GLY A 539 18.34 2.41 6.10
N THR A 540 19.64 2.65 6.37
CA THR A 540 20.24 3.98 6.25
C THR A 540 20.33 4.36 4.76
N PRO A 541 19.91 5.57 4.34
CA PRO A 541 19.96 6.01 2.96
C PRO A 541 21.41 6.18 2.47
N ASN A 542 21.73 5.74 1.23
CA ASN A 542 23.06 5.87 0.66
C ASN A 542 23.34 7.30 0.13
N ASN A 543 22.32 7.97 -0.43
CA ASN A 543 22.44 9.29 -1.03
C ASN A 543 21.37 10.24 -0.45
N PRO A 544 21.44 10.62 0.83
CA PRO A 544 20.35 11.30 1.54
C PRO A 544 20.01 12.69 0.96
N THR A 545 20.94 13.37 0.30
CA THR A 545 20.73 14.71 -0.30
C THR A 545 20.32 14.69 -1.76
N ALA A 546 20.31 13.51 -2.40
CA ALA A 546 20.01 13.39 -3.82
C ALA A 546 18.49 13.41 -4.08
N PRO A 547 17.99 14.24 -5.02
CA PRO A 547 16.57 14.30 -5.32
C PRO A 547 16.10 13.03 -6.04
N ALA A 548 14.92 12.55 -5.69
CA ALA A 548 14.29 11.44 -6.40
C ALA A 548 13.73 11.88 -7.76
N ILE A 549 13.16 13.08 -7.81
CA ILE A 549 12.56 13.66 -9.02
C ILE A 549 13.16 15.02 -9.28
N LYS A 550 13.59 15.26 -10.55
CA LYS A 550 14.06 16.54 -11.01
C LYS A 550 13.37 16.92 -12.31
N ILE A 551 12.80 18.14 -12.35
CA ILE A 551 12.05 18.65 -13.50
C ILE A 551 12.63 19.99 -13.91
N ASP A 552 13.42 19.97 -14.98
CA ASP A 552 14.01 21.16 -15.60
C ASP A 552 13.13 21.71 -16.75
N ALA A 553 12.18 20.88 -17.26
CA ALA A 553 11.21 21.31 -18.26
C ALA A 553 10.20 22.32 -17.67
N SER A 554 9.71 23.23 -18.49
CA SER A 554 8.72 24.21 -18.09
C SER A 554 7.28 23.68 -18.26
N ALA A 555 6.39 24.13 -17.38
CA ALA A 555 4.94 23.91 -17.47
C ALA A 555 4.47 22.43 -17.40
N VAL A 556 5.19 21.61 -16.65
CA VAL A 556 4.80 20.21 -16.37
C VAL A 556 3.82 20.17 -15.19
N THR A 557 2.71 19.47 -15.36
CA THR A 557 1.79 19.15 -14.26
C THR A 557 2.19 17.81 -13.63
N VAL A 558 2.57 17.84 -12.35
CA VAL A 558 2.98 16.64 -11.60
C VAL A 558 1.90 16.25 -10.62
N ALA A 559 1.42 15.02 -10.72
CA ALA A 559 0.47 14.44 -9.77
C ALA A 559 1.06 13.19 -9.12
N ILE A 560 1.15 13.19 -7.78
CA ILE A 560 1.66 12.08 -6.98
C ILE A 560 0.57 11.67 -6.01
N ALA A 561 0.14 10.42 -6.09
CA ALA A 561 -0.91 9.88 -5.24
C ALA A 561 -0.49 8.55 -4.63
N THR A 562 -0.85 8.32 -3.36
CA THR A 562 -0.60 7.06 -2.62
C THR A 562 0.83 6.53 -2.79
N SER A 563 1.80 7.44 -2.85
CA SER A 563 3.19 7.13 -3.22
C SER A 563 4.18 7.54 -2.13
N ILE A 564 5.34 6.87 -2.12
CA ILE A 564 6.49 7.21 -1.29
C ILE A 564 7.58 7.73 -2.20
N VAL A 565 7.97 8.99 -2.03
CA VAL A 565 9.00 9.63 -2.88
C VAL A 565 10.05 10.32 -2.04
N GLY A 566 11.28 10.34 -2.54
CA GLY A 566 12.34 11.18 -1.99
C GLY A 566 12.19 12.65 -2.41
N ALA A 567 13.21 13.48 -2.17
CA ALA A 567 13.17 14.90 -2.47
C ALA A 567 12.81 15.20 -3.93
N ILE A 568 12.08 16.32 -4.14
CA ILE A 568 11.60 16.79 -5.45
C ILE A 568 12.21 18.16 -5.73
N GLN A 569 12.81 18.31 -6.90
CA GLN A 569 13.28 19.58 -7.44
C GLN A 569 12.54 19.94 -8.72
N VAL A 570 11.92 21.12 -8.78
CA VAL A 570 11.03 21.47 -9.89
C VAL A 570 11.06 22.96 -10.20
N GLY A 571 11.12 23.31 -11.49
CA GLY A 571 11.10 24.71 -11.97
C GLY A 571 9.76 25.41 -11.65
N GLU A 572 9.81 26.71 -11.44
CA GLU A 572 8.71 27.56 -10.94
C GLU A 572 7.43 27.57 -11.83
N PHE A 573 7.55 27.26 -13.12
CA PHE A 573 6.43 27.31 -14.08
C PHE A 573 5.62 26.01 -14.14
N SER A 574 6.06 24.96 -13.48
CA SER A 574 5.33 23.71 -13.34
C SER A 574 4.31 23.78 -12.20
N THR A 575 3.55 22.73 -11.97
CA THR A 575 2.66 22.58 -10.81
C THR A 575 2.83 21.21 -10.19
N VAL A 576 2.81 21.11 -8.87
CA VAL A 576 2.96 19.84 -8.16
C VAL A 576 1.81 19.61 -7.20
N SER A 577 1.22 18.43 -7.27
CA SER A 577 0.15 17.97 -6.38
C SER A 577 0.54 16.63 -5.72
N LEU A 578 0.49 16.58 -4.39
CA LEU A 578 0.67 15.34 -3.62
C LEU A 578 -0.63 15.02 -2.86
N LYS A 579 -1.06 13.77 -2.95
CA LYS A 579 -2.25 13.28 -2.25
C LYS A 579 -1.95 11.96 -1.56
N ASP A 580 -2.31 11.85 -0.26
CA ASP A 580 -2.16 10.63 0.54
C ASP A 580 -0.79 9.96 0.35
N SER A 581 0.29 10.76 0.45
CA SER A 581 1.65 10.37 0.04
C SER A 581 2.69 10.76 1.08
N ILE A 582 3.85 10.14 0.99
CA ILE A 582 5.02 10.45 1.82
C ILE A 582 6.09 11.09 0.94
N LEU A 583 6.55 12.29 1.33
CA LEU A 583 7.70 12.98 0.75
C LEU A 583 8.83 12.96 1.79
N ASP A 584 9.84 12.13 1.58
CA ASP A 584 10.89 11.87 2.57
C ASP A 584 12.28 12.26 2.05
N ALA A 585 12.81 13.36 2.56
CA ALA A 585 14.19 13.77 2.31
C ALA A 585 15.19 13.08 3.25
N THR A 586 14.78 12.01 3.95
CA THR A 586 15.59 11.19 4.87
C THR A 586 15.97 11.83 6.19
N ASP A 587 16.02 13.15 6.29
CA ASP A 587 16.28 13.92 7.51
C ASP A 587 15.50 15.24 7.50
N PRO A 588 14.95 15.69 8.65
CA PRO A 588 14.20 16.95 8.73
C PRO A 588 14.98 18.20 8.30
N THR A 589 16.31 18.15 8.29
CA THR A 589 17.18 19.28 7.93
C THR A 589 17.61 19.30 6.46
N ILE A 590 17.22 18.28 5.68
CA ILE A 590 17.49 18.18 4.25
C ILE A 590 16.30 18.77 3.46
N VAL A 591 16.58 19.28 2.27
CA VAL A 591 15.57 19.87 1.40
C VAL A 591 14.72 18.77 0.77
N ALA A 592 13.41 18.77 1.07
CA ALA A 592 12.43 17.86 0.48
C ALA A 592 11.81 18.42 -0.81
N TYR A 593 11.65 19.74 -0.88
CA TYR A 593 11.03 20.40 -2.04
C TYR A 593 11.65 21.77 -2.29
N SER A 594 12.09 22.02 -3.53
CA SER A 594 12.67 23.29 -3.96
C SER A 594 12.65 23.45 -5.48
N ALA A 595 13.16 24.60 -5.98
CA ALA A 595 13.54 24.73 -7.36
C ALA A 595 14.72 23.83 -7.72
N THR A 596 15.04 23.76 -9.01
CA THR A 596 16.09 22.87 -9.56
C THR A 596 17.51 23.21 -9.09
N ASP A 597 17.71 24.38 -8.49
CA ASP A 597 18.95 24.84 -7.85
C ASP A 597 19.13 24.32 -6.41
N GLY A 598 18.10 23.66 -5.85
CA GLY A 598 18.10 23.15 -4.47
C GLY A 598 17.91 24.21 -3.39
N ALA A 599 17.72 25.49 -3.73
CA ALA A 599 17.73 26.63 -2.81
C ALA A 599 16.52 27.57 -2.96
N SER A 600 16.16 27.91 -4.18
CA SER A 600 15.04 28.80 -4.49
C SER A 600 13.68 28.12 -4.34
N GLY A 601 12.60 28.92 -4.38
CA GLY A 601 11.23 28.39 -4.35
C GLY A 601 10.90 27.59 -5.60
N GLY A 602 10.51 26.35 -5.43
CA GLY A 602 10.01 25.46 -6.48
C GLY A 602 8.62 25.86 -6.97
N ALA A 603 8.06 25.08 -7.87
CA ALA A 603 6.72 25.25 -8.44
C ALA A 603 5.63 25.45 -7.37
N PRO A 604 4.46 26.02 -7.74
CA PRO A 604 3.27 26.00 -6.90
C PRO A 604 2.94 24.58 -6.41
N LEU A 605 2.72 24.44 -5.08
CA LEU A 605 2.58 23.17 -4.41
C LEU A 605 1.18 23.00 -3.80
N THR A 606 0.55 21.86 -4.08
CA THR A 606 -0.70 21.41 -3.46
C THR A 606 -0.45 20.13 -2.69
N MET A 607 -0.89 20.03 -1.43
CA MET A 607 -0.78 18.82 -0.62
C MET A 607 -2.09 18.53 0.11
N HIS A 608 -2.48 17.27 0.11
CA HIS A 608 -3.61 16.77 0.88
C HIS A 608 -3.26 15.42 1.51
N GLY A 609 -3.41 15.31 2.84
CA GLY A 609 -3.11 14.06 3.52
C GLY A 609 -1.66 13.59 3.29
N THR A 610 -0.68 14.50 3.37
CA THR A 610 0.72 14.20 3.04
C THR A 610 1.62 14.34 4.26
N THR A 611 2.56 13.42 4.44
CA THR A 611 3.63 13.55 5.42
C THR A 611 4.93 13.94 4.72
N VAL A 612 5.49 15.06 5.11
CA VAL A 612 6.76 15.57 4.57
C VAL A 612 7.83 15.52 5.65
N VAL A 613 8.94 14.86 5.38
CA VAL A 613 10.15 14.91 6.19
C VAL A 613 11.20 15.69 5.41
N GLY A 614 11.59 16.86 5.93
CA GLY A 614 12.54 17.76 5.29
C GLY A 614 12.02 19.18 5.13
N MET A 615 12.88 20.04 4.60
CA MET A 615 12.58 21.45 4.37
C MET A 615 11.84 21.63 3.03
N VAL A 616 10.90 22.59 3.00
CA VAL A 616 10.06 22.88 1.82
C VAL A 616 10.16 24.38 1.47
N HIS A 617 10.51 24.68 0.22
CA HIS A 617 10.46 26.01 -0.33
C HIS A 617 9.69 26.00 -1.64
N ALA A 618 8.55 26.67 -1.69
CA ALA A 618 7.69 26.78 -2.87
C ALA A 618 7.40 28.25 -3.19
N THR A 619 7.20 28.57 -4.46
CA THR A 619 6.75 29.91 -4.86
C THR A 619 5.36 30.23 -4.30
N VAL A 620 4.45 29.26 -4.35
CA VAL A 620 3.10 29.35 -3.80
C VAL A 620 2.71 28.03 -3.14
N LEU A 621 2.17 28.10 -1.92
CA LEU A 621 1.47 26.98 -1.29
C LEU A 621 -0.01 27.08 -1.67
N THR A 622 -0.38 26.52 -2.81
CA THR A 622 -1.73 26.64 -3.37
C THR A 622 -2.80 26.14 -2.41
N MET A 623 -2.61 24.93 -1.90
CA MET A 623 -3.41 24.37 -0.82
C MET A 623 -2.62 23.30 -0.07
N ILE A 624 -2.50 23.48 1.24
CA ILE A 624 -2.00 22.44 2.13
C ILE A 624 -3.10 22.10 3.12
N SER A 625 -3.52 20.85 3.14
CA SER A 625 -4.61 20.37 4.01
C SER A 625 -4.30 19.00 4.58
N ASN A 626 -4.64 18.79 5.88
CA ASN A 626 -4.52 17.51 6.56
C ASN A 626 -3.11 16.90 6.52
N SER A 627 -2.07 17.72 6.51
CA SER A 627 -0.70 17.29 6.23
C SER A 627 0.21 17.51 7.43
N ILE A 628 1.29 16.73 7.52
CA ILE A 628 2.36 16.93 8.49
C ILE A 628 3.62 17.37 7.76
N LEU A 629 4.12 18.57 8.07
CA LEU A 629 5.39 19.07 7.55
C LEU A 629 6.43 19.02 8.69
N TRP A 630 7.22 17.95 8.70
CA TRP A 630 8.25 17.67 9.70
C TRP A 630 9.61 18.12 9.18
N GLY A 631 9.88 19.42 9.23
CA GLY A 631 11.13 20.05 8.85
C GLY A 631 11.78 20.82 9.99
N ALA A 632 13.09 20.98 9.90
CA ALA A 632 13.90 21.79 10.83
C ALA A 632 15.04 22.46 10.05
N LEU A 633 15.40 23.69 10.46
CA LEU A 633 16.63 24.29 9.96
C LEU A 633 17.84 23.52 10.47
N PRO A 634 18.88 23.33 9.64
CA PRO A 634 20.12 22.72 10.12
C PRO A 634 20.75 23.58 11.24
N PRO A 635 21.38 22.96 12.24
CA PRO A 635 22.07 23.69 13.29
C PRO A 635 23.17 24.57 12.67
N PRO A 636 23.39 25.77 13.22
CA PRO A 636 24.45 26.65 12.71
C PRO A 636 25.79 25.94 12.75
N PRO A 637 26.61 26.00 11.68
CA PRO A 637 27.92 25.36 11.68
C PRO A 637 28.82 25.94 12.78
N ASN A 638 29.55 25.05 13.44
CA ASN A 638 30.48 25.43 14.51
C ASN A 638 31.92 24.93 14.15
N PRO A 639 32.91 25.82 13.90
CA PRO A 639 32.83 27.27 13.94
C PRO A 639 31.99 27.89 12.81
N PRO A 640 31.42 29.11 12.99
CA PRO A 640 30.67 29.79 11.94
C PRO A 640 31.55 30.01 10.71
N PRO A 641 31.00 29.87 9.49
CA PRO A 641 31.76 30.03 8.26
C PRO A 641 32.29 31.48 8.18
N THR A 642 33.52 31.62 7.67
CA THR A 642 34.17 32.93 7.46
C THR A 642 33.46 33.79 6.43
N THR A 643 32.69 33.18 5.53
CA THR A 643 31.76 33.82 4.58
C THR A 643 30.35 33.36 4.90
N PRO A 644 29.37 34.28 5.14
CA PRO A 644 27.99 33.84 5.32
C PRO A 644 27.50 33.08 4.08
N PRO A 645 26.74 32.01 4.25
CA PRO A 645 26.16 31.31 3.12
C PRO A 645 25.29 32.27 2.30
N ILE A 646 25.39 32.18 0.98
CA ILE A 646 24.69 33.07 0.05
C ILE A 646 23.16 32.95 0.19
N PHE A 647 22.68 31.85 0.78
CA PHE A 647 21.26 31.58 1.00
C PHE A 647 21.02 31.01 2.41
N THR A 648 20.23 31.73 3.20
CA THR A 648 19.73 31.21 4.49
C THR A 648 18.21 31.20 4.42
N TRP A 649 17.62 30.01 4.51
CA TRP A 649 16.17 29.87 4.62
C TRP A 649 15.70 30.48 5.95
N PRO A 650 14.67 31.32 5.93
CA PRO A 650 14.15 31.93 7.19
C PRO A 650 13.42 30.93 8.06
N SER A 651 12.95 29.82 7.49
CA SER A 651 12.26 28.72 8.17
C SER A 651 12.41 27.43 7.35
N ALA A 652 12.08 26.31 7.94
CA ALA A 652 12.03 25.01 7.25
C ALA A 652 10.85 24.89 6.26
N LEU A 653 9.86 25.79 6.36
CA LEU A 653 8.75 25.88 5.39
C LEU A 653 8.62 27.34 4.93
N VAL A 654 8.80 27.56 3.62
CA VAL A 654 8.80 28.89 3.03
C VAL A 654 7.91 28.94 1.81
N ALA A 655 7.02 29.93 1.77
CA ALA A 655 6.28 30.36 0.58
C ALA A 655 6.74 31.75 0.19
N ASP A 656 7.15 31.96 -1.06
CA ASP A 656 7.54 33.31 -1.56
C ASP A 656 6.35 34.25 -1.57
N ARG A 657 5.17 33.75 -1.98
CA ARG A 657 3.94 34.51 -2.08
C ARG A 657 2.96 34.19 -0.95
N LYS A 658 3.22 34.74 0.24
CA LYS A 658 2.40 34.52 1.46
C LYS A 658 0.93 34.95 1.36
N GLN A 659 0.59 35.79 0.42
CA GLN A 659 -0.78 36.30 0.25
C GLN A 659 -1.62 35.44 -0.71
N GLN A 660 -1.04 34.40 -1.28
CA GLN A 660 -1.70 33.45 -2.18
C GLN A 660 -1.73 32.06 -1.56
N GLY A 661 -2.83 31.34 -1.77
CA GLY A 661 -3.00 29.98 -1.32
C GLY A 661 -3.66 29.84 0.06
N CYS A 662 -3.67 28.60 0.56
CA CYS A 662 -4.35 28.20 1.78
C CYS A 662 -3.59 27.10 2.51
N VAL A 663 -3.41 27.26 3.82
CA VAL A 663 -2.83 26.24 4.71
C VAL A 663 -3.81 25.99 5.85
N ARG A 664 -4.26 24.74 6.01
CA ARG A 664 -5.27 24.40 7.02
C ARG A 664 -5.14 22.97 7.54
N PHE A 665 -5.61 22.74 8.76
CA PHE A 665 -5.66 21.41 9.40
C PHE A 665 -4.34 20.64 9.29
N SER A 666 -3.21 21.33 9.49
CA SER A 666 -1.89 20.74 9.22
C SER A 666 -0.91 21.08 10.35
N PHE A 667 0.07 20.20 10.54
CA PHE A 667 1.19 20.45 11.43
C PHE A 667 2.31 21.18 10.66
N LEU A 668 2.79 22.30 11.22
CA LEU A 668 3.77 23.19 10.60
C LEU A 668 5.06 23.26 11.42
N PRO A 669 6.24 23.40 10.79
CA PRO A 669 7.50 23.64 11.47
C PRO A 669 7.53 25.02 12.13
N TYR A 670 8.52 25.22 13.02
CA TYR A 670 8.70 26.49 13.74
C TYR A 670 8.95 27.66 12.80
N ASN A 671 8.27 28.78 13.10
CA ASN A 671 8.33 30.02 12.29
C ASN A 671 8.07 29.83 10.78
N ALA A 672 7.14 28.98 10.42
CA ALA A 672 6.76 28.74 9.05
C ALA A 672 6.35 30.05 8.33
N VAL A 673 6.92 30.27 7.12
CA VAL A 673 6.59 31.41 6.26
C VAL A 673 5.53 30.99 5.26
N VAL A 674 4.26 31.07 5.68
CA VAL A 674 3.10 30.52 4.93
C VAL A 674 1.98 31.55 4.81
N PRO A 675 0.98 31.34 3.91
CA PRO A 675 -0.31 32.02 3.97
C PRO A 675 -0.95 31.87 5.35
N ARG A 676 -1.92 32.75 5.68
CA ARG A 676 -2.58 32.71 6.98
C ARG A 676 -3.08 31.29 7.32
N PRO A 677 -2.50 30.62 8.34
CA PRO A 677 -2.89 29.26 8.69
C PRO A 677 -4.28 29.26 9.33
N TYR A 678 -5.05 28.16 9.07
CA TYR A 678 -6.36 27.92 9.69
C TYR A 678 -6.36 26.54 10.34
N GLU A 679 -6.66 26.48 11.65
CA GLU A 679 -6.70 25.23 12.43
C GLU A 679 -5.41 24.39 12.24
N CYS A 680 -4.26 25.06 12.26
CA CYS A 680 -2.95 24.42 12.14
C CYS A 680 -2.26 24.34 13.52
N VAL A 681 -1.44 23.30 13.70
CA VAL A 681 -0.58 23.13 14.87
C VAL A 681 0.84 23.57 14.50
N GLU A 682 1.30 24.68 15.05
CA GLU A 682 2.68 25.15 14.84
C GLU A 682 3.62 24.55 15.88
N ARG A 683 4.78 24.09 15.45
CA ARG A 683 5.83 23.58 16.32
C ARG A 683 6.41 24.72 17.17
N THR A 684 6.27 24.63 18.49
CA THR A 684 6.95 25.48 19.48
C THR A 684 7.60 24.60 20.52
N LEU A 685 8.38 25.17 21.45
CA LEU A 685 8.93 24.40 22.58
C LEU A 685 7.86 23.80 23.52
N ALA A 686 6.65 24.36 23.52
CA ALA A 686 5.53 23.95 24.36
C ALA A 686 4.37 23.32 23.57
N SER A 687 4.41 23.31 22.23
CA SER A 687 3.34 22.76 21.42
C SER A 687 3.44 21.23 21.31
N PRO A 688 2.31 20.55 21.10
CA PRO A 688 2.32 19.14 20.73
C PRO A 688 3.18 18.88 19.50
N GLN A 689 3.82 17.69 19.46
CA GLN A 689 4.64 17.25 18.34
C GLN A 689 4.13 15.89 17.84
N PRO A 690 4.25 15.58 16.54
CA PRO A 690 3.98 14.25 16.03
C PRO A 690 5.08 13.29 16.52
N TYR A 691 4.66 12.19 17.13
CA TYR A 691 5.55 11.10 17.51
C TYR A 691 5.36 9.97 16.51
N PHE A 692 6.37 9.72 15.69
CA PHE A 692 6.38 8.63 14.75
C PHE A 692 6.95 7.35 15.36
N ALA A 693 6.39 6.21 15.01
CA ALA A 693 6.92 4.91 15.42
C ALA A 693 8.31 4.67 14.78
N SER A 694 8.48 5.07 13.52
CA SER A 694 9.77 5.08 12.83
C SER A 694 9.76 6.09 11.68
N LEU A 695 10.87 6.83 11.52
CA LEU A 695 11.14 7.65 10.34
C LEU A 695 12.02 6.90 9.31
N ARG A 696 12.46 5.67 9.64
CA ARG A 696 13.34 4.89 8.78
C ARG A 696 12.56 4.11 7.73
N TYR A 697 12.86 4.34 6.45
CA TYR A 697 12.29 3.57 5.36
C TYR A 697 12.59 2.07 5.51
N GLY A 698 11.63 1.21 5.18
CA GLY A 698 11.71 -0.24 5.36
C GLY A 698 11.32 -0.76 6.75
N HIS A 699 11.11 0.13 7.73
CA HIS A 699 10.51 -0.27 9.01
C HIS A 699 8.99 -0.50 8.84
N PRO A 700 8.40 -1.58 9.40
CA PRO A 700 6.97 -1.87 9.23
C PRO A 700 6.03 -0.72 9.60
N ALA A 701 6.36 0.02 10.67
CA ALA A 701 5.61 1.19 11.12
C ALA A 701 6.22 2.53 10.64
N TYR A 702 6.76 2.56 9.41
CA TYR A 702 7.33 3.76 8.80
C TYR A 702 6.30 4.87 8.68
N MET A 703 6.64 6.07 9.16
CA MET A 703 5.81 7.29 9.22
C MET A 703 4.47 7.16 9.96
N LYS A 704 4.25 6.08 10.68
CA LYS A 704 3.03 5.88 11.47
C LYS A 704 3.09 6.70 12.76
N LEU A 705 2.01 7.43 13.08
CA LEU A 705 1.87 8.13 14.34
C LEU A 705 1.66 7.15 15.51
N LEU A 706 2.35 7.41 16.62
CA LEU A 706 2.13 6.68 17.87
C LEU A 706 0.84 7.15 18.57
N ALA A 707 0.21 6.24 19.30
CA ALA A 707 -1.01 6.51 20.07
C ALA A 707 -0.83 7.60 21.14
N CYS A 708 0.41 7.88 21.57
CA CYS A 708 0.73 8.95 22.52
C CYS A 708 0.85 10.34 21.87
N THR A 709 0.75 10.45 20.54
CA THR A 709 0.69 11.75 19.86
C THR A 709 -0.58 12.49 20.30
N ASP A 710 -0.45 13.81 20.52
CA ASP A 710 -1.55 14.65 20.98
C ASP A 710 -2.75 14.65 20.01
N ASP A 711 -3.96 14.74 20.56
CA ASP A 711 -5.20 14.71 19.77
C ASP A 711 -5.32 15.89 18.80
N SER A 712 -4.65 17.02 19.04
CA SER A 712 -4.59 18.13 18.08
C SER A 712 -3.92 17.76 16.75
N ILE A 713 -3.13 16.68 16.71
CA ILE A 713 -2.50 16.12 15.51
C ILE A 713 -3.21 14.83 15.09
N ARG A 714 -3.48 13.93 16.04
CA ARG A 714 -4.16 12.65 15.75
C ARG A 714 -5.59 12.82 15.28
N ARG A 715 -6.27 13.90 15.69
CA ARG A 715 -7.67 14.22 15.34
C ARG A 715 -7.80 15.60 14.71
N GLY A 716 -6.68 16.19 14.33
CA GLY A 716 -6.62 17.57 13.87
C GLY A 716 -6.95 17.79 12.42
N ALA A 717 -7.21 16.75 11.63
CA ALA A 717 -7.65 16.87 10.25
C ALA A 717 -9.10 17.40 10.15
N HIS A 718 -9.47 17.92 8.98
CA HIS A 718 -10.79 18.55 8.76
C HIS A 718 -11.99 17.66 9.09
N ASN A 719 -11.84 16.34 8.99
CA ASN A 719 -12.87 15.34 9.27
C ASN A 719 -12.67 14.66 10.64
N GLY A 720 -11.74 15.14 11.48
CA GLY A 720 -11.42 14.53 12.76
C GLY A 720 -10.51 13.29 12.68
N SER A 721 -9.93 13.02 11.51
CA SER A 721 -8.90 11.99 11.30
C SER A 721 -7.50 12.51 11.70
N GLU A 722 -6.49 11.64 11.59
CA GLU A 722 -5.11 12.07 11.79
C GLU A 722 -4.62 12.94 10.64
N MET A 723 -3.70 13.85 10.93
CA MET A 723 -2.95 14.57 9.92
C MET A 723 -1.90 13.64 9.29
N GLY A 724 -1.53 13.89 8.02
CA GLY A 724 -0.45 13.19 7.32
C GLY A 724 -0.92 12.10 6.37
N ALA A 725 0.03 11.30 5.88
CA ALA A 725 -0.13 10.35 4.78
C ALA A 725 -1.17 9.25 5.03
N PHE A 726 -1.45 8.93 6.29
CA PHE A 726 -2.43 7.92 6.67
C PHE A 726 -3.80 8.51 7.05
N HIS A 727 -4.05 9.76 6.68
CA HIS A 727 -5.31 10.46 6.89
C HIS A 727 -6.54 9.66 6.41
N SER A 728 -6.43 9.04 5.25
CA SER A 728 -7.50 8.26 4.62
C SER A 728 -7.89 6.98 5.38
N LEU A 729 -7.04 6.49 6.30
CA LEU A 729 -7.33 5.30 7.10
C LEU A 729 -8.35 5.54 8.21
N LEU A 730 -8.62 6.79 8.57
CA LEU A 730 -9.61 7.19 9.59
C LEU A 730 -9.38 6.50 10.95
N ALA A 731 -8.12 6.24 11.33
CA ALA A 731 -7.78 5.47 12.52
C ALA A 731 -8.39 6.03 13.83
N PRO A 732 -8.44 7.35 14.10
CA PRO A 732 -9.09 7.88 15.30
C PRO A 732 -10.60 7.68 15.32
N GLN A 733 -11.26 7.68 14.17
CA GLN A 733 -12.70 7.42 14.06
C GLN A 733 -13.00 5.95 14.38
N ARG A 734 -12.24 5.01 13.78
CA ARG A 734 -12.33 3.58 14.09
C ARG A 734 -12.13 3.31 15.59
N GLU A 735 -11.14 3.96 16.19
CA GLU A 735 -10.90 3.90 17.65
C GLU A 735 -12.07 4.45 18.46
N SER A 736 -12.69 5.55 18.01
CA SER A 736 -13.85 6.15 18.68
C SER A 736 -15.07 5.27 18.59
N ASP A 737 -15.35 4.70 17.42
CA ASP A 737 -16.45 3.78 17.19
C ASP A 737 -16.29 2.53 18.04
N LEU A 738 -15.07 1.97 18.09
CA LEU A 738 -14.75 0.85 18.97
C LEU A 738 -15.01 1.18 20.44
N LYS A 739 -14.59 2.35 20.93
CA LYS A 739 -14.82 2.76 22.33
C LYS A 739 -16.30 2.85 22.67
N ILE A 740 -17.11 3.40 21.75
CA ILE A 740 -18.57 3.50 21.94
C ILE A 740 -19.18 2.11 21.96
N ARG A 741 -18.84 1.25 21.02
CA ARG A 741 -19.31 -0.15 20.97
C ARG A 741 -18.90 -0.94 22.21
N MET A 742 -17.64 -0.81 22.64
CA MET A 742 -17.19 -1.48 23.87
C MET A 742 -18.02 -1.07 25.09
N THR A 743 -18.36 0.21 25.24
CA THR A 743 -19.20 0.69 26.33
C THR A 743 -20.60 0.06 26.29
N GLU A 744 -21.15 -0.21 25.09
CA GLU A 744 -22.45 -0.86 24.94
C GLU A 744 -22.40 -2.35 25.34
N TYR A 745 -21.32 -3.08 25.00
CA TYR A 745 -21.22 -4.54 25.15
C TYR A 745 -20.48 -5.00 26.41
N LEU A 746 -19.75 -4.12 27.08
CA LEU A 746 -18.98 -4.45 28.26
C LEU A 746 -19.89 -4.74 29.46
N PRO A 747 -19.63 -5.77 30.29
CA PRO A 747 -20.32 -6.00 31.54
C PRO A 747 -20.15 -4.84 32.54
N VAL A 748 -21.19 -4.56 33.30
CA VAL A 748 -21.15 -3.52 34.35
C VAL A 748 -20.08 -3.84 35.39
N GLY A 749 -19.25 -2.84 35.72
CA GLY A 749 -18.17 -2.96 36.69
C GLY A 749 -16.82 -3.42 36.11
N LEU A 750 -16.77 -3.70 34.78
CA LEU A 750 -15.51 -3.93 34.09
C LEU A 750 -15.04 -2.66 33.36
N GLU A 751 -13.73 -2.55 33.19
CA GLU A 751 -13.08 -1.47 32.42
C GLU A 751 -12.28 -2.06 31.28
N PHE A 752 -12.23 -1.37 30.15
CA PHE A 752 -11.40 -1.81 29.01
C PHE A 752 -10.30 -0.80 28.69
N GLY A 753 -9.20 -1.29 28.16
CA GLY A 753 -8.11 -0.50 27.61
C GLY A 753 -7.71 -0.98 26.23
N LEU A 754 -7.47 -0.03 25.30
CA LEU A 754 -6.95 -0.30 23.98
C LEU A 754 -5.43 -0.34 24.02
N ILE A 755 -4.82 -1.41 23.53
CA ILE A 755 -3.37 -1.65 23.59
C ILE A 755 -2.89 -1.97 22.17
N TYR A 756 -2.07 -1.12 21.60
CA TYR A 756 -1.54 -1.33 20.27
C TYR A 756 -0.32 -2.25 20.29
N GLN A 757 -0.32 -3.25 19.41
CA GLN A 757 0.76 -4.19 19.15
C GLN A 757 1.29 -3.93 17.73
N ASN A 758 2.54 -3.44 17.60
CA ASN A 758 3.16 -3.19 16.28
C ASN A 758 4.68 -3.36 16.33
#